data_3ca8acf2398b60c8cf6f4f2a6a1aa1a5
#
_entry.id   3ca8acf2398b60c8cf6f4f2a6a1aa1a5
#
_cell.length_a   1.000
_cell.length_b   1.000
_cell.length_c   1.000
_cell.angle_alpha   90.00
_cell.angle_beta   90.00
_cell.angle_gamma   90.00
#
_symmetry.space_group_name_H-M   'P 1'
#
loop_
_entity.id
_entity.type
_entity.pdbx_description
1 polymer ?
#
loop_
_entity_poly.entity_id
_entity_poly.type
_entity_poly.pdbx_seq_one_letter_code
_entity_poly.pdbx_strand_id
1 'polypeptide(L)'
;MVTDNPRAVDDSSIQTKDQLNRVVFYVSALIILIFSLTTILFNDFSNHLLNVVLAWVSDKFSWYYLLAATLYLIFVVFIACSRYGDIKLGPKHSKPEFSLLSWSAMLFAAGIGTDLMFFSVAEPLSHYMNPPVGEGQTYEAARQGMVWTLFHYGLTGWGMYALVGMALGYFSYRYNLPLTIRSALYPIFGKKIDGPIGHTVDTAAVIGTIFGIATTCGIAVVQINYGLHALFDWPEGLWVQSGLILVAVIVTIISVTAGVNKGIKVLSEINIYAAIGLMLFVLFLGNTEFLLNALVQNFGDYISRFPSLALDSFAFEQPKEWMNSWTLFFWAWWVAWSPFVGLFLARISRGRTIREFVCGTLIIPLLFTITWLSIFGNSALYNVIFDGNTALAQTVLTDPAHGFYDLLAQYPWFGFVAGVATITGLLFYVTSADSGALVLGNFTTKFSNVDNDAPRWLRVFWAIAIGLLTIAMLMANGITALQSATVIMGLPFSFVMLLVMAGLYKSLRLEDYRKASRSLNAAPVVGNVDILNWKQRLSRVMHHPGSHETLRMLDNVCSPAVQTVADELIKRGMNVEVNQGESEYHDKLYHLDLTIFIEDEHNFVYQIWPVRYIAPTFSERGKRGKQYYYRLETFLYEGSQDNDLVGYTKEQVINDILDKYERHMTFLHINRISPGNRPLYPDSQD
;
A
#
# COMPACT_ATOMS: atom_id res chain seq x y z
N MET A 1 52.17 29.17 -28.14
CA MET A 1 51.05 29.88 -28.70
C MET A 1 49.81 29.10 -28.38
N VAL A 2 49.06 29.64 -27.49
CA VAL A 2 47.70 29.50 -27.06
C VAL A 2 46.89 28.38 -27.77
N THR A 3 46.61 27.33 -27.01
CA THR A 3 45.53 26.37 -27.32
C THR A 3 44.46 26.61 -26.26
N ASP A 4 43.33 27.20 -26.69
CA ASP A 4 42.12 27.34 -25.91
C ASP A 4 41.53 25.97 -25.63
N ASN A 5 41.42 25.70 -24.34
CA ASN A 5 40.72 24.55 -23.79
C ASN A 5 39.22 24.90 -23.73
N PRO A 6 38.29 24.22 -24.41
CA PRO A 6 36.88 24.50 -24.22
C PRO A 6 36.47 24.09 -22.80
N ARG A 7 35.93 25.05 -22.09
CA ARG A 7 35.39 24.94 -20.74
C ARG A 7 34.57 23.67 -20.59
N ALA A 8 34.97 22.85 -19.64
CA ALA A 8 34.11 21.82 -19.09
C ALA A 8 32.81 22.52 -18.65
N VAL A 9 31.72 22.20 -19.29
CA VAL A 9 30.38 22.56 -18.84
C VAL A 9 30.22 21.82 -17.51
N ASP A 10 30.06 22.59 -16.46
CA ASP A 10 29.82 22.13 -15.10
C ASP A 10 28.52 21.31 -15.13
N ASP A 11 28.66 19.99 -15.06
CA ASP A 11 27.57 19.01 -15.07
C ASP A 11 26.96 18.93 -13.66
N SER A 12 26.67 20.10 -13.08
CA SER A 12 25.72 20.25 -12.00
C SER A 12 24.30 20.23 -12.63
N SER A 13 23.96 19.08 -13.23
CA SER A 13 22.59 18.74 -13.54
C SER A 13 21.73 19.11 -12.34
N ILE A 14 20.72 19.90 -12.56
CA ILE A 14 19.70 20.36 -11.63
C ILE A 14 19.12 19.12 -10.93
N GLN A 15 19.81 18.61 -9.92
CA GLN A 15 19.22 17.71 -8.94
C GLN A 15 18.18 18.56 -8.20
N THR A 16 16.94 18.47 -8.64
CA THR A 16 15.81 19.06 -7.90
C THR A 16 15.85 18.42 -6.52
N LYS A 17 16.33 19.17 -5.53
CA LYS A 17 16.37 18.73 -4.13
C LYS A 17 14.97 18.37 -3.68
N ASP A 18 14.83 17.23 -2.99
CA ASP A 18 13.58 16.89 -2.31
C ASP A 18 13.10 18.05 -1.46
N GLN A 19 11.85 18.45 -1.64
CA GLN A 19 11.29 19.64 -1.02
C GLN A 19 10.15 19.28 -0.09
N LEU A 20 10.10 19.97 1.06
CA LEU A 20 8.95 19.89 1.96
C LEU A 20 7.67 20.34 1.25
N ASN A 21 6.61 19.53 1.29
CA ASN A 21 5.27 19.99 0.92
C ASN A 21 4.71 20.89 2.04
N ARG A 22 5.08 22.18 1.99
CA ARG A 22 4.82 23.13 3.07
C ARG A 22 3.35 23.17 3.48
N VAL A 23 2.43 23.16 2.53
CA VAL A 23 0.99 23.23 2.82
C VAL A 23 0.54 22.01 3.60
N VAL A 24 0.80 20.81 3.09
CA VAL A 24 0.39 19.55 3.76
C VAL A 24 1.06 19.43 5.12
N PHE A 25 2.36 19.73 5.22
CA PHE A 25 3.10 19.63 6.48
C PHE A 25 2.55 20.60 7.54
N TYR A 26 2.49 21.91 7.24
CA TYR A 26 2.09 22.88 8.25
C TYR A 26 0.62 22.73 8.65
N VAL A 27 -0.28 22.44 7.71
CA VAL A 27 -1.70 22.24 8.03
C VAL A 27 -1.88 21.00 8.90
N SER A 28 -1.29 19.87 8.53
CA SER A 28 -1.39 18.64 9.33
C SER A 28 -0.75 18.80 10.71
N ALA A 29 0.48 19.34 10.76
CA ALA A 29 1.18 19.56 12.03
C ALA A 29 0.39 20.50 12.97
N LEU A 30 -0.16 21.59 12.44
CA LEU A 30 -0.94 22.54 13.22
C LEU A 30 -2.21 21.91 13.78
N ILE A 31 -2.97 21.17 12.95
CA ILE A 31 -4.19 20.47 13.39
C ILE A 31 -3.85 19.49 14.51
N ILE A 32 -2.81 18.67 14.34
CA ILE A 32 -2.43 17.63 15.29
C ILE A 32 -1.92 18.25 16.61
N LEU A 33 -1.09 19.29 16.53
CA LEU A 33 -0.58 19.97 17.72
C LEU A 33 -1.68 20.70 18.48
N ILE A 34 -2.57 21.42 17.79
CA ILE A 34 -3.71 22.08 18.43
C ILE A 34 -4.61 21.04 19.09
N PHE A 35 -4.94 19.96 18.37
CA PHE A 35 -5.78 18.90 18.92
C PHE A 35 -5.14 18.27 20.17
N SER A 36 -3.87 17.89 20.10
CA SER A 36 -3.16 17.28 21.23
C SER A 36 -3.08 18.23 22.43
N LEU A 37 -2.72 19.50 22.22
CA LEU A 37 -2.64 20.49 23.29
C LEU A 37 -4.01 20.78 23.90
N THR A 38 -5.05 20.91 23.09
CA THR A 38 -6.42 21.12 23.58
C THR A 38 -6.88 19.92 24.42
N THR A 39 -6.56 18.71 23.98
CA THR A 39 -6.92 17.48 24.71
C THR A 39 -6.18 17.38 26.03
N ILE A 40 -4.91 17.78 26.11
CA ILE A 40 -4.13 17.78 27.36
C ILE A 40 -4.62 18.86 28.31
N LEU A 41 -4.87 20.08 27.82
CA LEU A 41 -5.22 21.24 28.68
C LEU A 41 -6.68 21.28 29.05
N PHE A 42 -7.58 20.78 28.22
CA PHE A 42 -9.04 20.82 28.37
C PHE A 42 -9.64 19.42 28.17
N ASN A 43 -9.22 18.49 28.99
CA ASN A 43 -9.56 17.08 28.90
C ASN A 43 -11.07 16.81 28.82
N ASP A 44 -11.84 17.33 29.79
CA ASP A 44 -13.31 17.13 29.88
C ASP A 44 -14.04 17.69 28.65
N PHE A 45 -13.61 18.86 28.15
CA PHE A 45 -14.16 19.46 26.95
C PHE A 45 -13.87 18.59 25.73
N SER A 46 -12.62 18.10 25.57
CA SER A 46 -12.21 17.26 24.44
C SER A 46 -12.95 15.93 24.45
N ASN A 47 -13.12 15.32 25.63
CA ASN A 47 -13.89 14.09 25.79
C ASN A 47 -15.36 14.27 25.42
N HIS A 48 -15.98 15.35 25.91
CA HIS A 48 -17.36 15.67 25.55
C HIS A 48 -17.52 15.90 24.06
N LEU A 49 -16.61 16.67 23.44
CA LEU A 49 -16.62 16.95 22.01
C LEU A 49 -16.47 15.66 21.19
N LEU A 50 -15.51 14.79 21.55
CA LEU A 50 -15.31 13.51 20.87
C LEU A 50 -16.58 12.64 20.94
N ASN A 51 -17.22 12.55 22.10
CA ASN A 51 -18.44 11.75 22.25
C ASN A 51 -19.60 12.31 21.43
N VAL A 52 -19.80 13.64 21.41
CA VAL A 52 -20.84 14.28 20.59
C VAL A 52 -20.62 14.05 19.11
N VAL A 53 -19.37 14.23 18.63
CA VAL A 53 -19.04 14.03 17.21
C VAL A 53 -19.11 12.55 16.85
N LEU A 54 -18.64 11.63 17.71
CA LEU A 54 -18.78 10.20 17.50
C LEU A 54 -20.25 9.79 17.36
N ALA A 55 -21.11 10.25 18.27
CA ALA A 55 -22.55 9.95 18.21
C ALA A 55 -23.17 10.44 16.90
N TRP A 56 -22.78 11.63 16.44
CA TRP A 56 -23.24 12.15 15.15
C TRP A 56 -22.72 11.32 13.97
N VAL A 57 -21.43 10.96 13.96
CA VAL A 57 -20.84 10.09 12.91
C VAL A 57 -21.54 8.74 12.89
N SER A 58 -21.72 8.12 14.05
CA SER A 58 -22.39 6.82 14.16
C SER A 58 -23.83 6.85 13.67
N ASP A 59 -24.62 7.85 14.08
CA ASP A 59 -26.02 7.95 13.66
C ASP A 59 -26.18 8.23 12.15
N LYS A 60 -25.25 8.96 11.55
CA LYS A 60 -25.38 9.39 10.15
C LYS A 60 -24.60 8.55 9.15
N PHE A 61 -23.48 7.96 9.56
CA PHE A 61 -22.51 7.34 8.66
C PHE A 61 -22.17 5.86 8.95
N SER A 62 -22.78 5.20 9.95
CA SER A 62 -22.54 3.77 10.19
C SER A 62 -22.87 2.91 8.96
N TRP A 63 -24.02 3.12 8.35
CA TRP A 63 -24.41 2.45 7.10
C TRP A 63 -23.40 2.71 5.96
N TYR A 64 -22.87 3.93 5.91
CA TYR A 64 -21.89 4.32 4.90
C TYR A 64 -20.57 3.58 5.08
N TYR A 65 -20.05 3.47 6.31
CA TYR A 65 -18.82 2.73 6.58
C TYR A 65 -18.93 1.26 6.17
N LEU A 66 -20.05 0.61 6.49
CA LEU A 66 -20.32 -0.77 6.09
C LEU A 66 -20.36 -0.93 4.57
N LEU A 67 -21.11 -0.06 3.91
CA LEU A 67 -21.24 -0.09 2.45
C LEU A 67 -19.91 0.20 1.78
N ALA A 68 -19.18 1.23 2.22
CA ALA A 68 -17.91 1.63 1.64
C ALA A 68 -16.85 0.53 1.80
N ALA A 69 -16.73 -0.06 2.99
CA ALA A 69 -15.81 -1.15 3.28
C ALA A 69 -16.06 -2.36 2.35
N THR A 70 -17.32 -2.72 2.21
CA THR A 70 -17.73 -3.82 1.30
C THR A 70 -17.46 -3.49 -0.17
N LEU A 71 -17.73 -2.25 -0.59
CA LEU A 71 -17.45 -1.79 -1.96
C LEU A 71 -15.96 -1.80 -2.28
N TYR A 72 -15.09 -1.42 -1.34
CA TYR A 72 -13.63 -1.47 -1.53
C TYR A 72 -13.18 -2.90 -1.82
N LEU A 73 -13.64 -3.86 -1.01
CA LEU A 73 -13.29 -5.27 -1.20
C LEU A 73 -13.82 -5.82 -2.53
N ILE A 74 -15.10 -5.58 -2.84
CA ILE A 74 -15.70 -6.02 -4.11
C ILE A 74 -14.93 -5.44 -5.29
N PHE A 75 -14.57 -4.18 -5.24
CA PHE A 75 -13.82 -3.52 -6.30
C PHE A 75 -12.43 -4.15 -6.51
N VAL A 76 -11.68 -4.38 -5.43
CA VAL A 76 -10.35 -4.98 -5.50
C VAL A 76 -10.41 -6.39 -6.08
N VAL A 77 -11.37 -7.21 -5.63
CA VAL A 77 -11.61 -8.56 -6.17
C VAL A 77 -12.03 -8.49 -7.64
N PHE A 78 -12.95 -7.58 -8.01
CA PHE A 78 -13.35 -7.36 -9.38
C PHE A 78 -12.17 -7.04 -10.31
N ILE A 79 -11.29 -6.13 -9.90
CA ILE A 79 -10.10 -5.78 -10.67
C ILE A 79 -9.17 -6.99 -10.84
N ALA A 80 -8.92 -7.74 -9.77
CA ALA A 80 -8.04 -8.91 -9.81
C ALA A 80 -8.60 -10.04 -10.70
N CYS A 81 -9.91 -10.28 -10.67
CA CYS A 81 -10.58 -11.31 -11.48
C CYS A 81 -10.78 -10.89 -12.94
N SER A 82 -10.72 -9.59 -13.23
CA SER A 82 -10.90 -9.05 -14.59
C SER A 82 -9.60 -9.12 -15.41
N ARG A 83 -9.68 -8.69 -16.66
CA ARG A 83 -8.53 -8.50 -17.55
C ARG A 83 -7.54 -7.43 -17.06
N TYR A 84 -7.97 -6.53 -16.15
CA TYR A 84 -7.09 -5.55 -15.53
C TYR A 84 -6.08 -6.18 -14.57
N GLY A 85 -6.38 -7.37 -14.06
CA GLY A 85 -5.50 -8.12 -13.18
C GLY A 85 -4.13 -8.48 -13.77
N ASP A 86 -4.01 -8.53 -15.10
CA ASP A 86 -2.75 -8.85 -15.79
C ASP A 86 -1.84 -7.64 -15.97
N ILE A 87 -2.31 -6.44 -15.61
CA ILE A 87 -1.52 -5.21 -15.66
C ILE A 87 -0.47 -5.24 -14.53
N LYS A 88 0.78 -4.89 -14.86
CA LYS A 88 1.87 -4.82 -13.87
C LYS A 88 1.87 -3.50 -13.11
N LEU A 89 2.24 -3.55 -11.85
CA LEU A 89 2.61 -2.40 -11.04
C LEU A 89 4.00 -1.91 -11.46
N GLY A 90 4.06 -1.21 -12.57
CA GLY A 90 5.25 -0.76 -13.25
C GLY A 90 5.19 -0.98 -14.76
N PRO A 91 6.27 -0.67 -15.50
CA PRO A 91 6.39 -0.94 -16.91
C PRO A 91 6.21 -2.44 -17.24
N LYS A 92 5.76 -2.80 -18.44
CA LYS A 92 5.53 -4.20 -18.82
C LYS A 92 6.77 -5.09 -18.69
N HIS A 93 7.95 -4.54 -18.94
CA HIS A 93 9.22 -5.26 -18.84
C HIS A 93 9.70 -5.46 -17.40
N SER A 94 9.16 -4.72 -16.43
CA SER A 94 9.57 -4.82 -15.04
C SER A 94 9.39 -6.24 -14.52
N LYS A 95 10.40 -6.71 -13.77
CA LYS A 95 10.36 -7.98 -13.04
C LYS A 95 10.10 -7.69 -11.57
N PRO A 96 9.47 -8.60 -10.83
CA PRO A 96 9.35 -8.45 -9.39
C PRO A 96 10.73 -8.25 -8.74
N GLU A 97 10.85 -7.24 -7.91
CA GLU A 97 12.08 -6.89 -7.19
C GLU A 97 12.44 -7.97 -6.16
N PHE A 98 11.43 -8.54 -5.52
CA PHE A 98 11.58 -9.58 -4.51
C PHE A 98 11.09 -10.94 -5.03
N SER A 99 11.77 -12.03 -4.61
CA SER A 99 11.29 -13.39 -4.86
C SER A 99 9.90 -13.59 -4.24
N LEU A 100 9.14 -14.59 -4.73
CA LEU A 100 7.81 -14.87 -4.19
C LEU A 100 7.85 -15.13 -2.68
N LEU A 101 8.83 -15.90 -2.21
CA LEU A 101 8.97 -16.23 -0.80
C LEU A 101 9.28 -15.01 0.07
N SER A 102 10.25 -14.17 -0.36
CA SER A 102 10.59 -12.94 0.38
C SER A 102 9.41 -11.96 0.42
N TRP A 103 8.70 -11.81 -0.70
CA TRP A 103 7.52 -10.96 -0.77
C TRP A 103 6.39 -11.47 0.12
N SER A 104 6.11 -12.79 0.12
CA SER A 104 5.13 -13.41 1.00
C SER A 104 5.47 -13.21 2.48
N ALA A 105 6.75 -13.31 2.83
CA ALA A 105 7.21 -13.05 4.20
C ALA A 105 7.02 -11.58 4.61
N MET A 106 7.23 -10.63 3.69
CA MET A 106 6.97 -9.20 3.94
C MET A 106 5.46 -8.89 4.07
N LEU A 107 4.61 -9.54 3.26
CA LEU A 107 3.15 -9.43 3.41
C LEU A 107 2.68 -9.99 4.76
N PHE A 108 3.22 -11.13 5.14
CA PHE A 108 2.96 -11.75 6.43
C PHE A 108 3.35 -10.82 7.59
N ALA A 109 4.56 -10.25 7.53
CA ALA A 109 5.05 -9.31 8.53
C ALA A 109 4.18 -8.05 8.66
N ALA A 110 3.58 -7.58 7.57
CA ALA A 110 2.67 -6.43 7.59
C ALA A 110 1.34 -6.73 8.29
N GLY A 111 0.98 -8.01 8.44
CA GLY A 111 -0.26 -8.44 9.08
C GLY A 111 -0.16 -8.71 10.57
N ILE A 112 1.03 -8.60 11.15
CA ILE A 112 1.26 -8.90 12.57
C ILE A 112 1.50 -7.61 13.33
N GLY A 113 0.71 -7.39 14.37
CA GLY A 113 0.82 -6.22 15.23
C GLY A 113 0.44 -6.53 16.68
N THR A 114 0.69 -5.60 17.59
CA THR A 114 0.29 -5.72 19.00
C THR A 114 -1.22 -5.83 19.15
N ASP A 115 -1.96 -5.22 18.25
CA ASP A 115 -3.41 -5.27 18.17
C ASP A 115 -3.94 -6.70 18.01
N LEU A 116 -3.27 -7.57 17.23
CA LEU A 116 -3.62 -8.98 17.17
C LEU A 116 -3.46 -9.68 18.52
N MET A 117 -2.43 -9.33 19.30
CA MET A 117 -2.27 -9.88 20.65
C MET A 117 -3.42 -9.42 21.55
N PHE A 118 -3.75 -8.14 21.52
CA PHE A 118 -4.81 -7.54 22.33
C PHE A 118 -6.17 -8.14 22.01
N PHE A 119 -6.59 -8.08 20.76
CA PHE A 119 -7.95 -8.46 20.35
C PHE A 119 -8.14 -9.96 20.21
N SER A 120 -7.08 -10.76 20.13
CA SER A 120 -7.21 -12.24 20.00
C SER A 120 -7.91 -12.91 21.17
N VAL A 121 -7.91 -12.31 22.34
CA VAL A 121 -8.59 -12.78 23.54
C VAL A 121 -9.75 -11.86 23.90
N ALA A 122 -9.53 -10.55 23.85
CA ALA A 122 -10.51 -9.56 24.26
C ALA A 122 -11.80 -9.62 23.42
N GLU A 123 -11.66 -9.72 22.10
CA GLU A 123 -12.81 -9.65 21.21
C GLU A 123 -13.69 -10.92 21.24
N PRO A 124 -13.15 -12.15 21.12
CA PRO A 124 -13.97 -13.36 21.20
C PRO A 124 -14.73 -13.49 22.54
N LEU A 125 -14.08 -13.15 23.65
CA LEU A 125 -14.72 -13.20 24.98
C LEU A 125 -15.77 -12.11 25.14
N SER A 126 -15.53 -10.89 24.64
CA SER A 126 -16.53 -9.83 24.69
C SER A 126 -17.78 -10.18 23.89
N HIS A 127 -17.63 -10.78 22.71
CA HIS A 127 -18.77 -11.23 21.90
C HIS A 127 -19.45 -12.47 22.47
N TYR A 128 -18.71 -13.36 23.12
CA TYR A 128 -19.28 -14.49 23.85
C TYR A 128 -20.16 -14.02 25.00
N MET A 129 -19.69 -13.03 25.76
CA MET A 129 -20.43 -12.49 26.89
C MET A 129 -21.59 -11.58 26.47
N ASN A 130 -21.37 -10.71 25.48
CA ASN A 130 -22.31 -9.71 25.01
C ASN A 130 -22.36 -9.68 23.47
N PRO A 131 -23.01 -10.67 22.81
CA PRO A 131 -23.14 -10.68 21.36
C PRO A 131 -24.03 -9.53 20.87
N PRO A 132 -23.87 -9.08 19.60
CA PRO A 132 -24.73 -8.04 19.02
C PRO A 132 -26.21 -8.48 18.90
N VAL A 133 -26.45 -9.78 18.75
CA VAL A 133 -27.78 -10.39 18.61
C VAL A 133 -27.80 -11.73 19.34
N GLY A 134 -28.91 -12.00 20.03
CA GLY A 134 -29.09 -13.26 20.77
C GLY A 134 -28.62 -13.22 22.22
N GLU A 135 -28.61 -14.37 22.87
CA GLU A 135 -28.18 -14.51 24.28
C GLU A 135 -26.67 -14.81 24.35
N GLY A 136 -25.99 -14.12 25.27
CA GLY A 136 -24.58 -14.38 25.58
C GLY A 136 -24.38 -15.69 26.33
N GLN A 137 -23.12 -16.11 26.48
CA GLN A 137 -22.67 -17.29 27.25
C GLN A 137 -23.27 -18.61 26.73
N THR A 138 -23.57 -18.68 25.45
CA THR A 138 -24.02 -19.89 24.75
C THR A 138 -22.96 -20.40 23.77
N TYR A 139 -23.03 -21.67 23.38
CA TYR A 139 -22.14 -22.19 22.34
C TYR A 139 -22.30 -21.47 21.02
N GLU A 140 -23.52 -20.99 20.70
CA GLU A 140 -23.73 -20.17 19.48
C GLU A 140 -23.07 -18.80 19.63
N ALA A 141 -23.14 -18.14 20.79
CA ALA A 141 -22.45 -16.90 21.06
C ALA A 141 -20.92 -17.05 20.96
N ALA A 142 -20.36 -18.17 21.45
CA ALA A 142 -18.93 -18.45 21.32
C ALA A 142 -18.52 -18.60 19.84
N ARG A 143 -19.30 -19.33 19.06
CA ARG A 143 -19.09 -19.53 17.63
C ARG A 143 -19.24 -18.25 16.83
N GLN A 144 -20.28 -17.47 17.13
CA GLN A 144 -20.48 -16.14 16.50
C GLN A 144 -19.36 -15.16 16.89
N GLY A 145 -18.92 -15.19 18.14
CA GLY A 145 -17.82 -14.35 18.61
C GLY A 145 -16.55 -14.53 17.82
N MET A 146 -16.18 -15.81 17.55
CA MET A 146 -15.04 -16.11 16.69
C MET A 146 -15.25 -15.61 15.25
N VAL A 147 -16.45 -15.75 14.69
CA VAL A 147 -16.76 -15.29 13.31
C VAL A 147 -16.66 -13.77 13.22
N TRP A 148 -17.18 -13.02 14.20
CA TRP A 148 -17.05 -11.56 14.25
C TRP A 148 -15.60 -11.13 14.36
N THR A 149 -14.82 -11.74 15.23
CA THR A 149 -13.39 -11.44 15.37
C THR A 149 -12.64 -11.67 14.06
N LEU A 150 -12.89 -12.80 13.39
CA LEU A 150 -12.29 -13.09 12.08
C LEU A 150 -12.78 -12.14 11.00
N PHE A 151 -14.02 -11.67 11.07
CA PHE A 151 -14.59 -10.72 10.12
C PHE A 151 -13.91 -9.34 10.24
N HIS A 152 -13.68 -8.85 11.44
CA HIS A 152 -13.02 -7.57 11.69
C HIS A 152 -11.56 -7.56 11.23
N TYR A 153 -10.83 -8.68 11.37
CA TYR A 153 -9.43 -8.81 10.98
C TYR A 153 -9.22 -9.44 9.59
N GLY A 154 -10.30 -9.76 8.89
CA GLY A 154 -10.28 -10.56 7.67
C GLY A 154 -10.18 -9.76 6.37
N LEU A 155 -10.82 -10.31 5.34
CA LEU A 155 -10.73 -9.85 3.95
C LEU A 155 -11.05 -8.35 3.77
N THR A 156 -11.99 -7.80 4.54
CA THR A 156 -12.45 -6.42 4.38
C THR A 156 -11.33 -5.41 4.66
N GLY A 157 -10.59 -5.57 5.76
CA GLY A 157 -9.45 -4.72 6.10
C GLY A 157 -8.33 -4.82 5.07
N TRP A 158 -7.96 -6.06 4.70
CA TRP A 158 -6.94 -6.30 3.67
C TRP A 158 -7.35 -5.80 2.30
N GLY A 159 -8.66 -5.79 1.99
CA GLY A 159 -9.21 -5.17 0.78
C GLY A 159 -8.97 -3.66 0.72
N MET A 160 -9.11 -2.95 1.85
CA MET A 160 -8.80 -1.53 1.95
C MET A 160 -7.31 -1.24 1.71
N TYR A 161 -6.43 -2.04 2.29
CA TYR A 161 -4.99 -1.95 2.08
C TYR A 161 -4.60 -2.25 0.63
N ALA A 162 -5.19 -3.28 0.04
CA ALA A 162 -4.97 -3.65 -1.34
C ALA A 162 -5.43 -2.54 -2.30
N LEU A 163 -6.55 -1.88 -2.04
CA LEU A 163 -7.04 -0.76 -2.85
C LEU A 163 -6.00 0.37 -2.91
N VAL A 164 -5.55 0.84 -1.75
CA VAL A 164 -4.60 1.96 -1.68
C VAL A 164 -3.25 1.56 -2.23
N GLY A 165 -2.74 0.37 -1.88
CA GLY A 165 -1.45 -0.14 -2.37
C GLY A 165 -1.43 -0.34 -3.88
N MET A 166 -2.50 -0.90 -4.45
CA MET A 166 -2.67 -1.05 -5.90
C MET A 166 -2.67 0.30 -6.61
N ALA A 167 -3.41 1.29 -6.08
CA ALA A 167 -3.47 2.62 -6.66
C ALA A 167 -2.10 3.32 -6.60
N LEU A 168 -1.44 3.34 -5.44
CA LEU A 168 -0.11 3.92 -5.28
C LEU A 168 0.90 3.25 -6.22
N GLY A 169 0.98 1.93 -6.25
CA GLY A 169 1.90 1.20 -7.10
C GLY A 169 1.63 1.43 -8.59
N TYR A 170 0.36 1.44 -9.00
CA TYR A 170 -0.03 1.69 -10.38
C TYR A 170 0.35 3.10 -10.83
N PHE A 171 -0.05 4.13 -10.09
CA PHE A 171 0.20 5.52 -10.51
C PHE A 171 1.68 5.93 -10.39
N SER A 172 2.40 5.44 -9.41
CA SER A 172 3.79 5.83 -9.20
C SER A 172 4.75 5.06 -10.10
N TYR A 173 4.66 3.75 -10.15
CA TYR A 173 5.64 2.97 -10.91
C TYR A 173 5.32 2.86 -12.40
N ARG A 174 4.06 3.08 -12.79
CA ARG A 174 3.67 3.02 -14.20
C ARG A 174 3.55 4.38 -14.85
N TYR A 175 3.19 5.42 -14.10
CA TYR A 175 2.97 6.78 -14.59
C TYR A 175 3.97 7.81 -14.03
N ASN A 176 4.99 7.39 -13.29
CA ASN A 176 5.99 8.26 -12.65
C ASN A 176 5.40 9.42 -11.83
N LEU A 177 4.20 9.24 -11.28
CA LEU A 177 3.60 10.21 -10.38
C LEU A 177 4.19 10.04 -8.97
N PRO A 178 4.16 11.08 -8.13
CA PRO A 178 4.60 10.98 -6.74
C PRO A 178 3.92 9.83 -6.00
N LEU A 179 4.64 9.17 -5.10
CA LEU A 179 4.11 8.07 -4.27
C LEU A 179 3.25 8.63 -3.13
N THR A 180 2.18 9.36 -3.48
CA THR A 180 1.23 10.03 -2.58
C THR A 180 -0.21 9.78 -3.04
N ILE A 181 -1.16 9.94 -2.12
CA ILE A 181 -2.57 9.61 -2.39
C ILE A 181 -3.16 10.47 -3.52
N ARG A 182 -2.74 11.76 -3.62
CA ARG A 182 -3.21 12.66 -4.68
C ARG A 182 -2.98 12.11 -6.09
N SER A 183 -1.93 11.32 -6.28
CA SER A 183 -1.57 10.75 -7.58
C SER A 183 -2.66 9.84 -8.14
N ALA A 184 -3.38 9.13 -7.29
CA ALA A 184 -4.51 8.30 -7.68
C ALA A 184 -5.72 9.09 -8.20
N LEU A 185 -5.77 10.39 -7.92
CA LEU A 185 -6.84 11.29 -8.37
C LEU A 185 -6.52 12.03 -9.67
N TYR A 186 -5.31 11.85 -10.20
CA TYR A 186 -4.91 12.47 -11.47
C TYR A 186 -5.88 12.21 -12.63
N PRO A 187 -6.43 10.99 -12.83
CA PRO A 187 -7.37 10.71 -13.91
C PRO A 187 -8.69 11.48 -13.81
N ILE A 188 -9.03 12.01 -12.61
CA ILE A 188 -10.27 12.75 -12.36
C ILE A 188 -10.01 14.26 -12.49
N PHE A 189 -8.94 14.75 -11.85
CA PHE A 189 -8.70 16.17 -11.67
C PHE A 189 -7.52 16.72 -12.49
N GLY A 190 -6.77 15.87 -13.22
CA GLY A 190 -5.59 16.26 -13.99
C GLY A 190 -4.56 16.99 -13.11
N LYS A 191 -3.90 18.01 -13.67
CA LYS A 191 -2.87 18.82 -12.96
C LYS A 191 -3.41 19.57 -11.72
N LYS A 192 -4.74 19.67 -11.52
CA LYS A 192 -5.32 20.31 -10.34
C LYS A 192 -4.98 19.59 -9.03
N ILE A 193 -4.47 18.34 -9.11
CA ILE A 193 -3.93 17.63 -7.95
C ILE A 193 -2.69 18.30 -7.33
N ASP A 194 -1.98 19.15 -8.06
CA ASP A 194 -0.83 19.89 -7.53
C ASP A 194 -1.23 21.12 -6.70
N GLY A 195 -2.51 21.46 -6.71
CA GLY A 195 -3.12 22.57 -6.00
C GLY A 195 -3.89 22.17 -4.74
N PRO A 196 -4.89 22.97 -4.33
CA PRO A 196 -5.64 22.79 -3.09
C PRO A 196 -6.29 21.41 -2.96
N ILE A 197 -6.82 20.83 -4.06
CA ILE A 197 -7.46 19.51 -4.04
C ILE A 197 -6.48 18.43 -3.55
N GLY A 198 -5.29 18.38 -4.15
CA GLY A 198 -4.29 17.39 -3.75
C GLY A 198 -3.73 17.66 -2.34
N HIS A 199 -3.60 18.93 -1.94
CA HIS A 199 -3.21 19.25 -0.57
C HIS A 199 -4.23 18.79 0.46
N THR A 200 -5.53 18.97 0.20
CA THR A 200 -6.61 18.48 1.07
C THR A 200 -6.59 16.96 1.20
N VAL A 201 -6.41 16.27 0.08
CA VAL A 201 -6.37 14.80 0.04
C VAL A 201 -5.19 14.25 0.82
N ASP A 202 -3.98 14.77 0.57
CA ASP A 202 -2.80 14.30 1.31
C ASP A 202 -2.86 14.70 2.79
N THR A 203 -3.44 15.85 3.13
CA THR A 203 -3.68 16.24 4.53
C THR A 203 -4.65 15.27 5.22
N ALA A 204 -5.74 14.89 4.56
CA ALA A 204 -6.68 13.90 5.10
C ALA A 204 -6.00 12.53 5.30
N ALA A 205 -5.12 12.12 4.37
CA ALA A 205 -4.33 10.90 4.51
C ALA A 205 -3.36 10.96 5.69
N VAL A 206 -2.65 12.09 5.87
CA VAL A 206 -1.73 12.29 7.02
C VAL A 206 -2.48 12.25 8.34
N ILE A 207 -3.62 12.96 8.44
CA ILE A 207 -4.43 13.01 9.67
C ILE A 207 -4.98 11.61 9.97
N GLY A 208 -5.62 10.93 9.01
CA GLY A 208 -6.10 9.57 9.21
C GLY A 208 -4.97 8.65 9.70
N THR A 209 -3.84 8.65 8.99
CA THR A 209 -2.68 7.80 9.32
C THR A 209 -2.15 8.03 10.73
N ILE A 210 -1.97 9.28 11.18
CA ILE A 210 -1.40 9.54 12.51
C ILE A 210 -2.36 9.12 13.62
N PHE A 211 -3.67 9.31 13.45
CA PHE A 211 -4.65 8.83 14.43
C PHE A 211 -4.72 7.31 14.47
N GLY A 212 -4.67 6.63 13.32
CA GLY A 212 -4.57 5.18 13.25
C GLY A 212 -3.34 4.63 13.97
N ILE A 213 -2.16 5.20 13.72
CA ILE A 213 -0.91 4.80 14.38
C ILE A 213 -0.95 5.09 15.88
N ALA A 214 -1.44 6.27 16.30
CA ALA A 214 -1.56 6.62 17.70
C ALA A 214 -2.49 5.65 18.45
N THR A 215 -3.56 5.18 17.81
CA THR A 215 -4.46 4.16 18.37
C THR A 215 -3.73 2.84 18.59
N THR A 216 -3.01 2.34 17.61
CA THR A 216 -2.20 1.12 17.76
C THR A 216 -1.13 1.29 18.84
N CYS A 217 -0.43 2.42 18.86
CA CYS A 217 0.58 2.71 19.87
C CYS A 217 -0.03 2.81 21.28
N GLY A 218 -1.22 3.38 21.39
CA GLY A 218 -1.94 3.47 22.67
C GLY A 218 -2.39 2.11 23.20
N ILE A 219 -3.00 1.29 22.35
CA ILE A 219 -3.36 -0.10 22.69
C ILE A 219 -2.11 -0.90 23.13
N ALA A 220 -1.03 -0.77 22.36
CA ALA A 220 0.24 -1.45 22.63
C ALA A 220 0.80 -1.06 24.01
N VAL A 221 0.84 0.22 24.32
CA VAL A 221 1.46 0.69 25.57
C VAL A 221 0.63 0.31 26.81
N VAL A 222 -0.70 0.33 26.70
CA VAL A 222 -1.58 -0.14 27.77
C VAL A 222 -1.33 -1.64 28.02
N GLN A 223 -1.28 -2.44 26.98
CA GLN A 223 -1.01 -3.87 27.08
C GLN A 223 0.41 -4.17 27.62
N ILE A 224 1.44 -3.42 27.20
CA ILE A 224 2.81 -3.54 27.73
C ILE A 224 2.85 -3.16 29.21
N ASN A 225 2.14 -2.09 29.61
CA ASN A 225 2.07 -1.69 31.01
C ASN A 225 1.49 -2.80 31.88
N TYR A 226 0.42 -3.46 31.44
CA TYR A 226 -0.11 -4.62 32.17
C TYR A 226 0.88 -5.80 32.19
N GLY A 227 1.56 -6.06 31.07
CA GLY A 227 2.62 -7.09 31.03
C GLY A 227 3.75 -6.83 32.05
N LEU A 228 4.14 -5.55 32.25
CA LEU A 228 5.12 -5.17 33.28
C LEU A 228 4.53 -5.28 34.70
N HIS A 229 3.24 -4.98 34.88
CA HIS A 229 2.54 -5.22 36.13
C HIS A 229 2.55 -6.70 36.48
N ALA A 230 2.14 -7.55 35.58
CA ALA A 230 2.07 -9.00 35.75
C ALA A 230 3.43 -9.67 36.03
N LEU A 231 4.55 -9.08 35.53
CA LEU A 231 5.90 -9.60 35.70
C LEU A 231 6.63 -9.04 36.93
N PHE A 232 6.42 -7.75 37.23
CA PHE A 232 7.26 -7.00 38.18
C PHE A 232 6.46 -6.17 39.19
N ASP A 233 5.13 -6.33 39.27
CA ASP A 233 4.23 -5.52 40.11
C ASP A 233 4.35 -4.00 39.88
N TRP A 234 4.71 -3.58 38.65
CA TRP A 234 4.75 -2.19 38.30
C TRP A 234 3.32 -1.62 38.32
N PRO A 235 3.16 -0.35 38.78
CA PRO A 235 1.84 0.25 38.82
C PRO A 235 1.27 0.42 37.42
N GLU A 236 -0.02 0.16 37.29
CA GLU A 236 -0.76 0.48 36.07
C GLU A 236 -1.20 1.92 36.10
N GLY A 237 -1.19 2.58 34.97
CA GLY A 237 -1.76 3.91 34.85
C GLY A 237 -0.97 4.85 33.91
N LEU A 238 -1.57 6.01 33.72
CA LEU A 238 -1.16 7.01 32.73
C LEU A 238 0.31 7.44 32.86
N TRP A 239 0.85 7.55 34.07
CA TRP A 239 2.23 7.96 34.29
C TRP A 239 3.25 6.94 33.77
N VAL A 240 2.99 5.66 34.02
CA VAL A 240 3.85 4.59 33.51
C VAL A 240 3.69 4.47 32.00
N GLN A 241 2.46 4.53 31.50
CA GLN A 241 2.16 4.52 30.06
C GLN A 241 2.86 5.68 29.35
N SER A 242 2.79 6.89 29.90
CA SER A 242 3.50 8.06 29.34
C SER A 242 5.02 7.89 29.35
N GLY A 243 5.57 7.29 30.40
CA GLY A 243 6.99 6.93 30.48
C GLY A 243 7.39 5.91 29.40
N LEU A 244 6.58 4.89 29.19
CA LEU A 244 6.79 3.88 28.14
C LEU A 244 6.72 4.49 26.73
N ILE A 245 5.77 5.38 26.48
CA ILE A 245 5.66 6.13 25.22
C ILE A 245 6.94 6.96 25.00
N LEU A 246 7.41 7.68 26.04
CA LEU A 246 8.62 8.47 25.92
C LEU A 246 9.84 7.62 25.58
N VAL A 247 10.01 6.47 26.24
CA VAL A 247 11.08 5.51 25.94
C VAL A 247 10.96 5.00 24.49
N ALA A 248 9.77 4.62 24.06
CA ALA A 248 9.54 4.13 22.70
C ALA A 248 9.81 5.21 21.65
N VAL A 249 9.43 6.48 21.89
CA VAL A 249 9.77 7.61 21.01
C VAL A 249 11.26 7.81 20.93
N ILE A 250 11.99 7.75 22.04
CA ILE A 250 13.46 7.85 22.06
C ILE A 250 14.10 6.72 21.24
N VAL A 251 13.65 5.48 21.41
CA VAL A 251 14.14 4.34 20.64
C VAL A 251 13.85 4.53 19.14
N THR A 252 12.64 5.00 18.80
CA THR A 252 12.25 5.33 17.42
C THR A 252 13.17 6.42 16.84
N ILE A 253 13.46 7.48 17.58
CA ILE A 253 14.37 8.55 17.13
C ILE A 253 15.79 8.01 16.89
N ILE A 254 16.31 7.15 17.77
CA ILE A 254 17.60 6.49 17.61
C ILE A 254 17.58 5.64 16.33
N SER A 255 16.53 4.84 16.11
CA SER A 255 16.35 4.02 14.91
C SER A 255 16.38 4.88 13.63
N VAL A 256 15.57 5.93 13.59
CA VAL A 256 15.46 6.87 12.45
C VAL A 256 16.80 7.55 12.14
N THR A 257 17.57 7.95 13.18
CA THR A 257 18.81 8.71 13.01
C THR A 257 20.02 7.83 12.69
N ALA A 258 20.06 6.63 13.24
CA ALA A 258 21.17 5.68 13.03
C ALA A 258 21.22 5.14 11.59
N GLY A 259 20.14 5.22 10.82
CA GLY A 259 20.08 4.71 9.45
C GLY A 259 20.20 3.19 9.37
N VAL A 260 19.76 2.48 10.40
CA VAL A 260 20.00 1.04 10.58
C VAL A 260 18.91 0.22 9.88
N ASN A 261 18.82 0.30 8.55
CA ASN A 261 17.93 -0.60 7.77
C ASN A 261 18.17 -2.08 8.08
N LYS A 262 19.41 -2.47 8.44
CA LYS A 262 19.73 -3.85 8.82
C LYS A 262 19.22 -4.21 10.23
N GLY A 263 19.25 -3.28 11.18
CA GLY A 263 18.82 -3.53 12.56
C GLY A 263 17.29 -3.71 12.67
N ILE A 264 16.53 -2.85 12.02
CA ILE A 264 15.06 -2.93 11.98
C ILE A 264 14.61 -4.24 11.35
N LYS A 265 15.25 -4.66 10.24
CA LYS A 265 14.96 -5.95 9.61
C LYS A 265 15.15 -7.12 10.56
N VAL A 266 16.28 -7.16 11.28
CA VAL A 266 16.59 -8.23 12.24
C VAL A 266 15.58 -8.22 13.40
N LEU A 267 15.24 -7.04 13.94
CA LEU A 267 14.25 -6.92 15.01
C LEU A 267 12.86 -7.39 14.55
N SER A 268 12.46 -7.05 13.34
CA SER A 268 11.19 -7.52 12.76
C SER A 268 11.18 -9.03 12.53
N GLU A 269 12.29 -9.63 12.09
CA GLU A 269 12.41 -11.08 11.94
C GLU A 269 12.33 -11.80 13.30
N ILE A 270 13.02 -11.30 14.33
CA ILE A 270 12.94 -11.84 15.70
C ILE A 270 11.50 -11.77 16.21
N ASN A 271 10.81 -10.66 15.96
CA ASN A 271 9.45 -10.44 16.39
C ASN A 271 8.48 -11.46 15.78
N ILE A 272 8.61 -11.74 14.48
CA ILE A 272 7.83 -12.77 13.79
C ILE A 272 8.06 -14.15 14.41
N TYR A 273 9.33 -14.52 14.67
CA TYR A 273 9.65 -15.81 15.29
C TYR A 273 9.11 -15.92 16.71
N ALA A 274 9.17 -14.83 17.49
CA ALA A 274 8.60 -14.79 18.83
C ALA A 274 7.08 -14.95 18.81
N ALA A 275 6.38 -14.26 17.91
CA ALA A 275 4.94 -14.40 17.73
C ALA A 275 4.55 -15.84 17.33
N ILE A 276 5.23 -16.43 16.35
CA ILE A 276 5.00 -17.83 15.96
C ILE A 276 5.30 -18.77 17.14
N GLY A 277 6.38 -18.51 17.89
CA GLY A 277 6.72 -19.29 19.08
C GLY A 277 5.63 -19.25 20.14
N LEU A 278 5.07 -18.06 20.44
CA LEU A 278 3.93 -17.91 21.36
C LEU A 278 2.69 -18.68 20.87
N MET A 279 2.37 -18.58 19.60
CA MET A 279 1.23 -19.29 19.01
C MET A 279 1.39 -20.80 19.11
N LEU A 280 2.56 -21.34 18.76
CA LEU A 280 2.85 -22.76 18.88
C LEU A 280 2.89 -23.23 20.33
N PHE A 281 3.38 -22.40 21.25
CA PHE A 281 3.36 -22.66 22.69
C PHE A 281 1.92 -22.90 23.19
N VAL A 282 0.99 -21.99 22.87
CA VAL A 282 -0.42 -22.12 23.25
C VAL A 282 -1.07 -23.32 22.56
N LEU A 283 -0.77 -23.57 21.28
CA LEU A 283 -1.31 -24.69 20.53
C LEU A 283 -0.92 -26.06 21.16
N PHE A 284 0.36 -26.22 21.50
CA PHE A 284 0.86 -27.55 21.97
C PHE A 284 0.68 -27.77 23.47
N LEU A 285 0.61 -26.75 24.29
CA LEU A 285 0.40 -26.85 25.73
C LEU A 285 -1.07 -26.70 26.15
N GLY A 286 -1.90 -26.19 25.24
CA GLY A 286 -3.35 -26.16 25.41
C GLY A 286 -4.02 -27.46 24.95
N ASN A 287 -5.35 -27.39 24.78
CA ASN A 287 -6.10 -28.51 24.21
C ASN A 287 -5.94 -28.54 22.69
N THR A 288 -4.82 -29.12 22.22
CA THR A 288 -4.42 -29.13 20.79
C THR A 288 -5.52 -29.68 19.89
N GLU A 289 -6.18 -30.80 20.31
CA GLU A 289 -7.24 -31.41 19.51
C GLU A 289 -8.44 -30.46 19.31
N PHE A 290 -8.89 -29.84 20.40
CA PHE A 290 -9.96 -28.86 20.35
C PHE A 290 -9.57 -27.65 19.49
N LEU A 291 -8.37 -27.10 19.67
CA LEU A 291 -7.90 -25.93 18.93
C LEU A 291 -7.79 -26.17 17.43
N LEU A 292 -7.34 -27.37 17.02
CA LEU A 292 -7.28 -27.74 15.60
C LEU A 292 -8.68 -27.96 15.00
N ASN A 293 -9.59 -28.63 15.75
CA ASN A 293 -10.99 -28.76 15.34
C ASN A 293 -11.68 -27.40 15.20
N ALA A 294 -11.47 -26.50 16.17
CA ALA A 294 -12.00 -25.15 16.16
C ALA A 294 -11.43 -24.30 15.01
N LEU A 295 -10.14 -24.44 14.68
CA LEU A 295 -9.52 -23.78 13.53
C LEU A 295 -10.22 -24.16 12.21
N VAL A 296 -10.47 -25.46 11.99
CA VAL A 296 -11.18 -25.93 10.79
C VAL A 296 -12.61 -25.39 10.76
N GLN A 297 -13.30 -25.42 11.89
CA GLN A 297 -14.66 -24.88 12.01
C GLN A 297 -14.70 -23.37 11.75
N ASN A 298 -13.81 -22.61 12.37
CA ASN A 298 -13.73 -21.16 12.21
C ASN A 298 -13.47 -20.75 10.75
N PHE A 299 -12.62 -21.49 10.04
CA PHE A 299 -12.39 -21.27 8.61
C PHE A 299 -13.67 -21.48 7.79
N GLY A 300 -14.40 -22.57 8.05
CA GLY A 300 -15.67 -22.87 7.38
C GLY A 300 -16.75 -21.83 7.70
N ASP A 301 -16.90 -21.45 8.97
CA ASP A 301 -17.87 -20.47 9.43
C ASP A 301 -17.58 -19.08 8.88
N TYR A 302 -16.30 -18.68 8.86
CA TYR A 302 -15.90 -17.39 8.29
C TYR A 302 -16.30 -17.28 6.81
N ILE A 303 -15.93 -18.28 5.99
CA ILE A 303 -16.23 -18.24 4.55
C ILE A 303 -17.74 -18.26 4.29
N SER A 304 -18.48 -19.12 5.00
CA SER A 304 -19.91 -19.28 4.77
C SER A 304 -20.75 -18.09 5.22
N ARG A 305 -20.35 -17.42 6.33
CA ARG A 305 -21.10 -16.28 6.91
C ARG A 305 -20.60 -14.92 6.41
N PHE A 306 -19.40 -14.82 5.83
CA PHE A 306 -18.81 -13.57 5.38
C PHE A 306 -19.74 -12.71 4.50
N PRO A 307 -20.44 -13.26 3.46
CA PRO A 307 -21.28 -12.45 2.61
C PRO A 307 -22.47 -11.82 3.35
N SER A 308 -23.04 -12.48 4.35
CA SER A 308 -24.13 -11.93 5.16
C SER A 308 -23.64 -10.83 6.10
N LEU A 309 -22.48 -11.04 6.76
CA LEU A 309 -21.90 -10.08 7.68
C LEU A 309 -21.45 -8.79 6.98
N ALA A 310 -20.95 -8.90 5.75
CA ALA A 310 -20.39 -7.77 5.00
C ALA A 310 -21.37 -6.61 4.75
N LEU A 311 -22.69 -6.88 4.77
CA LEU A 311 -23.75 -5.89 4.57
C LEU A 311 -24.77 -5.88 5.72
N ASP A 312 -24.46 -6.55 6.84
CA ASP A 312 -25.33 -6.53 8.00
C ASP A 312 -25.21 -5.20 8.73
N SER A 313 -26.20 -4.34 8.55
CA SER A 313 -26.27 -3.04 9.19
C SER A 313 -27.03 -3.04 10.50
N PHE A 314 -27.52 -4.20 10.96
CA PHE A 314 -28.37 -4.34 12.15
C PHE A 314 -29.55 -3.34 12.17
N ALA A 315 -30.24 -3.19 11.02
CA ALA A 315 -31.27 -2.17 10.87
C ALA A 315 -32.43 -2.33 11.86
N PHE A 316 -32.69 -3.55 12.32
CA PHE A 316 -33.77 -3.86 13.25
C PHE A 316 -33.30 -3.94 14.71
N GLU A 317 -32.15 -4.57 14.96
CA GLU A 317 -31.61 -4.83 16.31
C GLU A 317 -30.94 -3.59 16.92
N GLN A 318 -30.30 -2.77 16.09
CA GLN A 318 -29.64 -1.51 16.42
C GLN A 318 -28.69 -1.57 17.66
N PRO A 319 -27.73 -2.48 17.72
CA PRO A 319 -26.79 -2.58 18.82
C PRO A 319 -25.73 -1.46 18.71
N LYS A 320 -26.13 -0.20 18.94
CA LYS A 320 -25.31 0.99 18.66
C LYS A 320 -23.97 0.99 19.40
N GLU A 321 -23.96 0.64 20.69
CA GLU A 321 -22.73 0.62 21.49
C GLU A 321 -21.76 -0.46 20.98
N TRP A 322 -22.28 -1.65 20.65
CA TRP A 322 -21.49 -2.72 20.07
C TRP A 322 -20.92 -2.32 18.70
N MET A 323 -21.77 -1.74 17.84
CA MET A 323 -21.34 -1.25 16.52
C MET A 323 -20.22 -0.22 16.61
N ASN A 324 -20.31 0.72 17.56
CA ASN A 324 -19.31 1.76 17.75
C ASN A 324 -17.98 1.19 18.25
N SER A 325 -18.03 0.26 19.18
CA SER A 325 -16.86 -0.34 19.82
C SER A 325 -16.14 -1.34 18.89
N TRP A 326 -16.85 -1.95 17.96
CA TRP A 326 -16.35 -3.05 17.13
C TRP A 326 -16.39 -2.73 15.64
N THR A 327 -17.42 -3.06 14.91
CA THR A 327 -17.42 -3.01 13.44
C THR A 327 -17.10 -1.62 12.90
N LEU A 328 -17.70 -0.57 13.45
CA LEU A 328 -17.46 0.80 13.00
C LEU A 328 -16.04 1.25 13.30
N PHE A 329 -15.56 0.94 14.50
CA PHE A 329 -14.18 1.22 14.90
C PHE A 329 -13.19 0.50 13.97
N PHE A 330 -13.36 -0.80 13.75
CA PHE A 330 -12.45 -1.56 12.90
C PHE A 330 -12.42 -1.00 11.47
N TRP A 331 -13.58 -0.72 10.87
CA TRP A 331 -13.59 -0.16 9.51
C TRP A 331 -12.91 1.20 9.42
N ALA A 332 -13.17 2.07 10.37
CA ALA A 332 -12.51 3.36 10.42
C ALA A 332 -10.99 3.24 10.66
N TRP A 333 -10.58 2.28 11.49
CA TRP A 333 -9.17 2.03 11.80
C TRP A 333 -8.42 1.48 10.59
N TRP A 334 -9.02 0.52 9.85
CA TRP A 334 -8.46 0.04 8.60
C TRP A 334 -8.37 1.14 7.54
N VAL A 335 -9.39 1.99 7.42
CA VAL A 335 -9.35 3.17 6.56
C VAL A 335 -8.19 4.10 6.95
N ALA A 336 -8.04 4.41 8.23
CA ALA A 336 -6.99 5.28 8.76
C ALA A 336 -5.58 4.71 8.50
N TRP A 337 -5.41 3.40 8.61
CA TRP A 337 -4.16 2.69 8.36
C TRP A 337 -3.85 2.46 6.87
N SER A 338 -4.85 2.53 6.01
CA SER A 338 -4.69 2.15 4.60
C SER A 338 -3.66 2.98 3.81
N PRO A 339 -3.44 4.29 4.06
CA PRO A 339 -2.35 5.01 3.39
C PRO A 339 -0.98 4.48 3.77
N PHE A 340 -0.79 4.18 5.05
CA PHE A 340 0.47 3.66 5.59
C PHE A 340 0.81 2.27 5.03
N VAL A 341 -0.09 1.31 5.24
CA VAL A 341 0.12 -0.07 4.78
C VAL A 341 0.12 -0.12 3.26
N GLY A 342 -0.76 0.63 2.59
CA GLY A 342 -0.83 0.71 1.13
C GLY A 342 0.49 1.19 0.51
N LEU A 343 1.15 2.20 1.10
CA LEU A 343 2.45 2.65 0.63
C LEU A 343 3.52 1.56 0.78
N PHE A 344 3.54 0.86 1.92
CA PHE A 344 4.45 -0.25 2.14
C PHE A 344 4.22 -1.37 1.12
N LEU A 345 2.96 -1.80 0.95
CA LEU A 345 2.58 -2.84 -0.01
C LEU A 345 2.95 -2.47 -1.45
N ALA A 346 2.76 -1.20 -1.85
CA ALA A 346 3.17 -0.71 -3.15
C ALA A 346 4.68 -0.87 -3.36
N ARG A 347 5.49 -0.45 -2.37
CA ARG A 347 6.96 -0.52 -2.45
C ARG A 347 7.50 -1.93 -2.62
N ILE A 348 6.96 -2.89 -1.89
CA ILE A 348 7.44 -4.28 -1.96
C ILE A 348 6.91 -5.05 -3.19
N SER A 349 5.95 -4.47 -3.93
CA SER A 349 5.24 -5.17 -5.00
C SER A 349 5.55 -4.65 -6.41
N ARG A 350 6.57 -3.81 -6.56
CA ARG A 350 7.02 -3.31 -7.87
C ARG A 350 7.27 -4.46 -8.84
N GLY A 351 6.73 -4.37 -10.05
CA GLY A 351 6.89 -5.35 -11.12
C GLY A 351 5.96 -6.57 -11.05
N ARG A 352 5.13 -6.73 -10.00
CA ARG A 352 4.09 -7.76 -9.94
C ARG A 352 2.86 -7.35 -10.72
N THR A 353 2.06 -8.32 -11.15
CA THR A 353 0.74 -8.05 -11.71
C THR A 353 -0.23 -7.63 -10.60
N ILE A 354 -1.26 -6.89 -10.97
CA ILE A 354 -2.34 -6.51 -10.04
C ILE A 354 -2.98 -7.75 -9.43
N ARG A 355 -3.18 -8.82 -10.22
CA ARG A 355 -3.74 -10.09 -9.74
C ARG A 355 -2.87 -10.73 -8.67
N GLU A 356 -1.56 -10.88 -8.93
CA GLU A 356 -0.61 -11.39 -7.94
C GLU A 356 -0.60 -10.55 -6.67
N PHE A 357 -0.59 -9.23 -6.82
CA PHE A 357 -0.62 -8.28 -5.71
C PHE A 357 -1.87 -8.45 -4.85
N VAL A 358 -3.06 -8.42 -5.45
CA VAL A 358 -4.33 -8.53 -4.73
C VAL A 358 -4.48 -9.90 -4.08
N CYS A 359 -4.22 -10.99 -4.82
CA CYS A 359 -4.32 -12.35 -4.25
C CYS A 359 -3.36 -12.53 -3.08
N GLY A 360 -2.11 -12.10 -3.21
CA GLY A 360 -1.14 -12.19 -2.12
C GLY A 360 -1.54 -11.36 -0.90
N THR A 361 -1.98 -10.12 -1.11
CA THR A 361 -2.39 -9.23 -0.02
C THR A 361 -3.65 -9.72 0.71
N LEU A 362 -4.61 -10.32 0.00
CA LEU A 362 -5.83 -10.83 0.63
C LEU A 362 -5.63 -12.19 1.31
N ILE A 363 -4.81 -13.09 0.75
CA ILE A 363 -4.76 -14.49 1.21
C ILE A 363 -3.66 -14.70 2.26
N ILE A 364 -2.44 -14.19 2.04
CA ILE A 364 -1.29 -14.53 2.88
C ILE A 364 -1.47 -14.04 4.33
N PRO A 365 -1.80 -12.76 4.58
CA PRO A 365 -2.04 -12.30 5.93
C PRO A 365 -3.30 -12.92 6.56
N LEU A 366 -4.35 -13.15 5.77
CA LEU A 366 -5.58 -13.76 6.25
C LEU A 366 -5.37 -15.14 6.84
N LEU A 367 -4.58 -16.00 6.18
CA LEU A 367 -4.29 -17.34 6.68
C LEU A 367 -3.61 -17.30 8.05
N PHE A 368 -2.67 -16.39 8.23
CA PHE A 368 -2.04 -16.19 9.53
C PHE A 368 -3.02 -15.66 10.57
N THR A 369 -3.79 -14.64 10.22
CA THR A 369 -4.77 -14.01 11.12
C THR A 369 -5.81 -15.02 11.59
N ILE A 370 -6.36 -15.85 10.68
CA ILE A 370 -7.29 -16.92 11.05
C ILE A 370 -6.63 -17.90 12.01
N THR A 371 -5.39 -18.32 11.74
CA THR A 371 -4.67 -19.26 12.60
C THR A 371 -4.42 -18.67 13.99
N TRP A 372 -3.90 -17.43 14.05
CA TRP A 372 -3.60 -16.73 15.29
C TRP A 372 -4.85 -16.55 16.17
N LEU A 373 -5.88 -15.92 15.59
CA LEU A 373 -7.12 -15.63 16.33
C LEU A 373 -7.85 -16.91 16.74
N SER A 374 -7.84 -17.95 15.88
CA SER A 374 -8.44 -19.22 16.24
C SER A 374 -7.72 -19.90 17.40
N ILE A 375 -6.39 -19.87 17.45
CA ILE A 375 -5.65 -20.51 18.54
C ILE A 375 -5.86 -19.76 19.86
N PHE A 376 -5.60 -18.46 19.89
CA PHE A 376 -5.72 -17.69 21.14
C PHE A 376 -7.18 -17.49 21.58
N GLY A 377 -8.07 -17.14 20.65
CA GLY A 377 -9.47 -16.90 20.93
C GLY A 377 -10.21 -18.14 21.41
N ASN A 378 -10.01 -19.27 20.73
CA ASN A 378 -10.63 -20.53 21.17
C ASN A 378 -9.97 -21.08 22.43
N SER A 379 -8.68 -20.79 22.68
CA SER A 379 -8.05 -21.14 23.95
C SER A 379 -8.70 -20.38 25.13
N ALA A 380 -8.99 -19.10 24.93
CA ALA A 380 -9.69 -18.29 25.93
C ALA A 380 -11.14 -18.75 26.12
N LEU A 381 -11.86 -19.02 25.05
CA LEU A 381 -13.22 -19.56 25.10
C LEU A 381 -13.27 -20.93 25.77
N TYR A 382 -12.31 -21.82 25.47
CA TYR A 382 -12.20 -23.13 26.09
C TYR A 382 -12.04 -23.00 27.62
N ASN A 383 -11.14 -22.14 28.06
CA ASN A 383 -10.87 -21.89 29.47
C ASN A 383 -12.09 -21.37 30.21
N VAL A 384 -12.89 -20.49 29.60
CA VAL A 384 -14.13 -19.96 30.19
C VAL A 384 -15.25 -21.02 30.20
N ILE A 385 -15.45 -21.72 29.08
CA ILE A 385 -16.62 -22.60 28.88
C ILE A 385 -16.43 -23.96 29.52
N PHE A 386 -15.27 -24.58 29.36
CA PHE A 386 -15.03 -25.97 29.75
C PHE A 386 -14.26 -26.09 31.07
N ASP A 387 -13.30 -25.15 31.33
CA ASP A 387 -12.56 -25.13 32.60
C ASP A 387 -13.27 -24.27 33.67
N GLY A 388 -14.35 -23.55 33.31
CA GLY A 388 -15.17 -22.75 34.24
C GLY A 388 -14.52 -21.48 34.75
N ASN A 389 -13.47 -20.96 34.08
CA ASN A 389 -12.77 -19.73 34.48
C ASN A 389 -13.55 -18.48 34.06
N THR A 390 -14.68 -18.22 34.69
CA THR A 390 -15.50 -17.04 34.43
C THR A 390 -14.80 -15.72 34.79
N ALA A 391 -13.80 -15.76 35.67
CA ALA A 391 -13.02 -14.59 36.04
C ALA A 391 -12.30 -13.98 34.84
N LEU A 392 -11.71 -14.79 33.96
CA LEU A 392 -11.06 -14.34 32.74
C LEU A 392 -12.03 -13.50 31.87
N ALA A 393 -13.25 -13.99 31.66
CA ALA A 393 -14.24 -13.29 30.87
C ALA A 393 -14.68 -11.98 31.51
N GLN A 394 -14.84 -11.94 32.84
CA GLN A 394 -15.22 -10.73 33.58
C GLN A 394 -14.10 -9.68 33.55
N THR A 395 -12.85 -10.09 33.73
CA THR A 395 -11.69 -9.19 33.61
C THR A 395 -11.62 -8.55 32.23
N VAL A 396 -11.80 -9.33 31.18
CA VAL A 396 -11.79 -8.82 29.79
C VAL A 396 -12.89 -7.79 29.54
N LEU A 397 -14.07 -7.95 30.15
CA LEU A 397 -15.16 -6.96 30.01
C LEU A 397 -14.86 -5.64 30.73
N THR A 398 -14.09 -5.68 31.82
CA THR A 398 -13.73 -4.46 32.60
C THR A 398 -12.45 -3.83 32.07
N ASP A 399 -11.44 -4.62 31.75
CA ASP A 399 -10.18 -4.18 31.18
C ASP A 399 -9.67 -5.18 30.12
N PRO A 400 -9.95 -4.94 28.84
CA PRO A 400 -9.55 -5.81 27.76
C PRO A 400 -8.03 -6.03 27.62
N ALA A 401 -7.21 -5.11 28.15
CA ALA A 401 -5.75 -5.20 28.05
C ALA A 401 -5.16 -6.38 28.85
N HIS A 402 -5.87 -6.81 29.89
CA HIS A 402 -5.47 -7.93 30.74
C HIS A 402 -5.62 -9.29 30.04
N GLY A 403 -6.61 -9.42 29.16
CA GLY A 403 -7.07 -10.71 28.64
C GLY A 403 -5.97 -11.60 28.08
N PHE A 404 -5.03 -11.05 27.32
CA PHE A 404 -3.95 -11.81 26.72
C PHE A 404 -2.99 -12.42 27.75
N TYR A 405 -2.60 -11.64 28.74
CA TYR A 405 -1.71 -12.11 29.81
C TYR A 405 -2.40 -13.04 30.78
N ASP A 406 -3.67 -12.78 31.13
CA ASP A 406 -4.47 -13.64 32.01
C ASP A 406 -4.72 -15.01 31.36
N LEU A 407 -4.86 -15.06 30.03
CA LEU A 407 -4.86 -16.33 29.31
C LEU A 407 -3.50 -17.02 29.42
N LEU A 408 -2.39 -16.30 29.22
CA LEU A 408 -1.05 -16.88 29.32
C LEU A 408 -0.75 -17.39 30.75
N ALA A 409 -1.36 -16.79 31.78
CA ALA A 409 -1.21 -17.22 33.18
C ALA A 409 -1.83 -18.61 33.45
N GLN A 410 -2.68 -19.11 32.55
CA GLN A 410 -3.22 -20.48 32.63
C GLN A 410 -2.23 -21.55 32.18
N TYR A 411 -1.08 -21.15 31.57
CA TYR A 411 -0.06 -22.04 31.05
C TYR A 411 1.19 -22.10 31.94
N PRO A 412 1.98 -23.19 31.89
CA PRO A 412 3.23 -23.26 32.62
C PRO A 412 4.21 -22.20 32.15
N TRP A 413 5.20 -21.90 33.02
CA TRP A 413 6.27 -20.91 32.74
C TRP A 413 5.78 -19.48 32.44
N PHE A 414 4.70 -19.05 33.10
CA PHE A 414 4.08 -17.75 32.88
C PHE A 414 5.09 -16.61 32.78
N GLY A 415 6.03 -16.49 33.74
CA GLY A 415 6.99 -15.38 33.72
C GLY A 415 7.85 -15.33 32.46
N PHE A 416 8.26 -16.51 31.93
CA PHE A 416 8.99 -16.55 30.67
C PHE A 416 8.11 -16.17 29.49
N VAL A 417 6.94 -16.73 29.37
CA VAL A 417 6.02 -16.51 28.25
C VAL A 417 5.49 -15.09 28.23
N ALA A 418 5.10 -14.54 29.38
CA ALA A 418 4.70 -13.14 29.52
C ALA A 418 5.86 -12.19 29.21
N GLY A 419 7.09 -12.53 29.58
CA GLY A 419 8.29 -11.79 29.20
C GLY A 419 8.48 -11.74 27.68
N VAL A 420 8.36 -12.87 27.00
CA VAL A 420 8.41 -12.95 25.52
C VAL A 420 7.29 -12.12 24.91
N ALA A 421 6.07 -12.22 25.43
CA ALA A 421 4.92 -11.43 24.94
C ALA A 421 5.14 -9.91 25.10
N THR A 422 5.65 -9.48 26.26
CA THR A 422 5.94 -8.06 26.52
C THR A 422 7.03 -7.50 25.59
N ILE A 423 8.11 -8.25 25.39
CA ILE A 423 9.18 -7.89 24.45
C ILE A 423 8.61 -7.83 23.02
N THR A 424 7.81 -8.83 22.61
CA THR A 424 7.15 -8.87 21.30
C THR A 424 6.27 -7.63 21.10
N GLY A 425 5.44 -7.27 22.09
CA GLY A 425 4.60 -6.08 22.06
C GLY A 425 5.42 -4.79 21.94
N LEU A 426 6.53 -4.66 22.68
CA LEU A 426 7.42 -3.51 22.60
C LEU A 426 8.10 -3.40 21.20
N LEU A 427 8.54 -4.50 20.63
CA LEU A 427 9.12 -4.54 19.29
C LEU A 427 8.08 -4.13 18.22
N PHE A 428 6.85 -4.59 18.32
CA PHE A 428 5.77 -4.15 17.44
C PHE A 428 5.48 -2.65 17.57
N TYR A 429 5.45 -2.14 18.79
CA TYR A 429 5.29 -0.70 19.02
C TYR A 429 6.36 0.11 18.29
N VAL A 430 7.63 -0.20 18.54
CA VAL A 430 8.77 0.54 17.97
C VAL A 430 8.78 0.45 16.44
N THR A 431 8.55 -0.72 15.86
CA THR A 431 8.55 -0.91 14.41
C THR A 431 7.37 -0.19 13.74
N SER A 432 6.21 -0.16 14.37
CA SER A 432 5.03 0.58 13.88
C SER A 432 5.24 2.09 13.94
N ALA A 433 5.79 2.60 15.06
CA ALA A 433 6.08 4.03 15.22
C ALA A 433 7.16 4.53 14.25
N ASP A 434 8.24 3.76 14.04
CA ASP A 434 9.33 4.11 13.11
C ASP A 434 8.84 4.13 11.66
N SER A 435 8.17 3.06 11.24
CA SER A 435 7.59 2.98 9.89
C SER A 435 6.51 4.02 9.67
N GLY A 436 5.69 4.31 10.69
CA GLY A 436 4.69 5.37 10.66
C GLY A 436 5.29 6.76 10.48
N ALA A 437 6.34 7.08 11.23
CA ALA A 437 7.06 8.34 11.11
C ALA A 437 7.69 8.51 9.71
N LEU A 438 8.20 7.42 9.11
CA LEU A 438 8.72 7.42 7.74
C LEU A 438 7.61 7.74 6.74
N VAL A 439 6.46 7.07 6.83
CA VAL A 439 5.34 7.26 5.89
C VAL A 439 4.73 8.66 5.99
N LEU A 440 4.51 9.17 7.21
CA LEU A 440 4.05 10.55 7.43
C LEU A 440 5.04 11.56 6.86
N GLY A 441 6.34 11.31 7.03
CA GLY A 441 7.40 12.08 6.40
C GLY A 441 7.28 12.06 4.88
N ASN A 442 7.07 10.90 4.30
CA ASN A 442 6.95 10.73 2.84
C ASN A 442 5.73 11.45 2.28
N PHE A 443 4.57 11.41 2.92
CA PHE A 443 3.38 12.14 2.48
C PHE A 443 3.51 13.67 2.60
N THR A 444 4.43 14.14 3.42
CA THR A 444 4.71 15.57 3.60
C THR A 444 5.94 16.07 2.83
N THR A 445 6.53 15.24 1.95
CA THR A 445 7.69 15.56 1.12
C THR A 445 7.32 15.45 -0.37
N LYS A 446 7.86 16.37 -1.18
CA LYS A 446 7.86 16.26 -2.65
C LYS A 446 9.20 15.70 -3.07
N PHE A 447 9.23 14.47 -3.57
CA PHE A 447 10.43 13.79 -3.99
C PHE A 447 10.79 14.11 -5.43
N SER A 448 12.08 14.18 -5.70
CA SER A 448 12.65 14.19 -7.05
C SER A 448 12.72 12.77 -7.65
N ASN A 449 12.82 11.74 -6.79
CA ASN A 449 12.81 10.32 -7.18
C ASN A 449 11.86 9.54 -6.24
N VAL A 450 11.08 8.63 -6.80
CA VAL A 450 10.10 7.78 -6.08
C VAL A 450 10.76 6.90 -5.02
N ASP A 451 12.04 6.56 -5.18
CA ASP A 451 12.78 5.69 -4.27
C ASP A 451 13.38 6.44 -3.07
N ASN A 452 13.27 7.77 -3.02
CA ASN A 452 13.77 8.57 -1.91
C ASN A 452 12.87 8.46 -0.68
N ASP A 453 13.49 8.63 0.49
CA ASP A 453 12.82 8.70 1.78
C ASP A 453 12.89 10.11 2.38
N ALA A 454 11.90 10.43 3.21
CA ALA A 454 11.82 11.71 3.92
C ALA A 454 13.07 12.01 4.74
N PRO A 455 13.49 13.28 4.83
CA PRO A 455 14.65 13.68 5.60
C PRO A 455 14.49 13.32 7.08
N ARG A 456 15.63 13.00 7.75
CA ARG A 456 15.64 12.50 9.14
C ARG A 456 14.90 13.40 10.12
N TRP A 457 15.08 14.72 10.04
CA TRP A 457 14.42 15.66 10.93
C TRP A 457 12.90 15.59 10.86
N LEU A 458 12.35 15.34 9.68
CA LEU A 458 10.91 15.25 9.44
C LEU A 458 10.34 13.95 10.04
N ARG A 459 11.07 12.85 9.92
CA ARG A 459 10.73 11.58 10.57
C ARG A 459 10.78 11.69 12.09
N VAL A 460 11.78 12.38 12.65
CA VAL A 460 11.86 12.68 14.09
C VAL A 460 10.67 13.52 14.54
N PHE A 461 10.31 14.56 13.77
CA PHE A 461 9.13 15.37 14.08
C PHE A 461 7.86 14.52 14.17
N TRP A 462 7.61 13.64 13.19
CA TRP A 462 6.43 12.79 13.17
C TRP A 462 6.46 11.72 14.27
N ALA A 463 7.60 11.18 14.63
CA ALA A 463 7.72 10.25 15.77
C ALA A 463 7.31 10.93 17.10
N ILE A 464 7.76 12.17 17.31
CA ILE A 464 7.36 12.97 18.48
C ILE A 464 5.86 13.29 18.44
N ALA A 465 5.33 13.66 17.28
CA ALA A 465 3.91 13.97 17.09
C ALA A 465 3.01 12.78 17.37
N ILE A 466 3.40 11.56 16.93
CA ILE A 466 2.69 10.31 17.25
C ILE A 466 2.67 10.10 18.77
N GLY A 467 3.82 10.20 19.45
CA GLY A 467 3.89 10.02 20.89
C GLY A 467 3.05 11.04 21.65
N LEU A 468 3.12 12.32 21.28
CA LEU A 468 2.34 13.39 21.89
C LEU A 468 0.84 13.15 21.73
N LEU A 469 0.39 12.80 20.53
CA LEU A 469 -1.01 12.50 20.25
C LEU A 469 -1.50 11.30 21.07
N THR A 470 -0.67 10.23 21.14
CA THR A 470 -0.99 9.03 21.91
C THR A 470 -1.17 9.37 23.40
N ILE A 471 -0.26 10.15 24.00
CA ILE A 471 -0.38 10.59 25.39
C ILE A 471 -1.65 11.42 25.59
N ALA A 472 -1.90 12.40 24.71
CA ALA A 472 -3.08 13.25 24.79
C ALA A 472 -4.38 12.45 24.81
N MET A 473 -4.48 11.43 23.93
CA MET A 473 -5.67 10.60 23.84
C MET A 473 -5.83 9.65 25.03
N LEU A 474 -4.73 9.07 25.53
CA LEU A 474 -4.77 8.25 26.74
C LEU A 474 -5.19 9.07 27.98
N MET A 475 -4.77 10.35 28.03
CA MET A 475 -5.23 11.28 29.07
C MET A 475 -6.73 11.57 28.98
N ALA A 476 -7.30 11.58 27.79
CA ALA A 476 -8.72 11.91 27.61
C ALA A 476 -9.64 10.82 28.18
N ASN A 477 -9.61 9.63 27.66
CA ASN A 477 -10.41 8.49 28.15
C ASN A 477 -9.77 7.15 27.73
N GLY A 478 -8.46 7.04 27.76
CA GLY A 478 -7.73 5.82 27.45
C GLY A 478 -7.97 5.32 26.02
N ILE A 479 -8.12 4.01 25.88
CA ILE A 479 -8.35 3.34 24.59
C ILE A 479 -9.64 3.82 23.93
N THR A 480 -10.70 4.09 24.69
CA THR A 480 -12.00 4.54 24.14
C THR A 480 -11.89 5.87 23.40
N ALA A 481 -11.08 6.81 23.92
CA ALA A 481 -10.84 8.08 23.22
C ALA A 481 -10.08 7.88 21.90
N LEU A 482 -9.09 6.99 21.88
CA LEU A 482 -8.34 6.61 20.68
C LEU A 482 -9.27 6.00 19.62
N GLN A 483 -10.14 5.08 20.00
CA GLN A 483 -11.13 4.47 19.11
C GLN A 483 -12.10 5.53 18.57
N SER A 484 -12.66 6.37 19.42
CA SER A 484 -13.59 7.44 19.04
C SER A 484 -12.96 8.42 18.05
N ALA A 485 -11.74 8.87 18.32
CA ALA A 485 -11.01 9.77 17.44
C ALA A 485 -10.71 9.12 16.07
N THR A 486 -10.37 7.83 16.05
CA THR A 486 -10.12 7.09 14.83
C THR A 486 -11.38 6.97 13.96
N VAL A 487 -12.55 6.71 14.56
CA VAL A 487 -13.84 6.68 13.85
C VAL A 487 -14.13 8.04 13.20
N ILE A 488 -13.88 9.13 13.92
CA ILE A 488 -14.12 10.48 13.42
C ILE A 488 -13.13 10.83 12.30
N MET A 489 -11.84 10.60 12.52
CA MET A 489 -10.78 11.06 11.61
C MET A 489 -10.60 10.15 10.39
N GLY A 490 -11.08 8.91 10.44
CA GLY A 490 -11.12 8.00 9.29
C GLY A 490 -12.17 8.39 8.25
N LEU A 491 -13.27 9.04 8.67
CA LEU A 491 -14.40 9.36 7.79
C LEU A 491 -14.01 10.22 6.57
N PRO A 492 -13.28 11.33 6.69
CA PRO A 492 -12.88 12.10 5.51
C PRO A 492 -12.05 11.30 4.52
N PHE A 493 -11.14 10.46 5.01
CA PHE A 493 -10.29 9.65 4.14
C PHE A 493 -11.07 8.52 3.45
N SER A 494 -12.13 8.00 4.05
CA SER A 494 -13.00 7.01 3.40
C SER A 494 -13.63 7.54 2.11
N PHE A 495 -14.04 8.80 2.07
CA PHE A 495 -14.51 9.44 0.83
C PHE A 495 -13.40 9.58 -0.20
N VAL A 496 -12.17 9.89 0.23
CA VAL A 496 -11.01 9.90 -0.68
C VAL A 496 -10.78 8.53 -1.31
N MET A 497 -10.95 7.45 -0.57
CA MET A 497 -10.81 6.08 -1.10
C MET A 497 -11.82 5.77 -2.21
N LEU A 498 -13.06 6.28 -2.15
CA LEU A 498 -14.04 6.15 -3.24
C LEU A 498 -13.56 6.88 -4.51
N LEU A 499 -12.96 8.07 -4.34
CA LEU A 499 -12.36 8.79 -5.47
C LEU A 499 -11.13 8.05 -6.03
N VAL A 500 -10.33 7.42 -5.18
CA VAL A 500 -9.22 6.55 -5.60
C VAL A 500 -9.71 5.38 -6.45
N MET A 501 -10.81 4.71 -6.04
CA MET A 501 -11.46 3.67 -6.84
C MET A 501 -11.85 4.18 -8.22
N ALA A 502 -12.54 5.32 -8.27
CA ALA A 502 -13.01 5.92 -9.52
C ALA A 502 -11.84 6.32 -10.44
N GLY A 503 -10.79 6.92 -9.88
CA GLY A 503 -9.58 7.31 -10.62
C GLY A 503 -8.84 6.11 -11.18
N LEU A 504 -8.65 5.08 -10.35
CA LEU A 504 -7.98 3.85 -10.76
C LEU A 504 -8.78 3.11 -11.86
N TYR A 505 -10.08 2.93 -11.67
CA TYR A 505 -10.93 2.29 -12.68
C TYR A 505 -10.91 3.03 -14.02
N LYS A 506 -11.03 4.37 -13.99
CA LYS A 506 -10.94 5.21 -15.19
C LYS A 506 -9.63 4.98 -15.92
N SER A 507 -8.51 4.95 -15.20
CA SER A 507 -7.18 4.76 -15.79
C SER A 507 -6.97 3.35 -16.37
N LEU A 508 -7.38 2.31 -15.62
CA LEU A 508 -7.32 0.92 -16.09
C LEU A 508 -8.18 0.70 -17.34
N ARG A 509 -9.38 1.28 -17.37
CA ARG A 509 -10.27 1.22 -18.53
C ARG A 509 -9.66 1.90 -19.75
N LEU A 510 -9.05 3.06 -19.58
CA LEU A 510 -8.35 3.77 -20.67
C LEU A 510 -7.20 2.93 -21.23
N GLU A 511 -6.41 2.31 -20.36
CA GLU A 511 -5.31 1.44 -20.79
C GLU A 511 -5.81 0.24 -21.60
N ASP A 512 -6.90 -0.35 -21.18
CA ASP A 512 -7.50 -1.47 -21.90
C ASP A 512 -8.09 -1.06 -23.27
N TYR A 513 -8.76 0.09 -23.36
CA TYR A 513 -9.19 0.63 -24.65
C TYR A 513 -8.03 0.88 -25.61
N ARG A 514 -6.89 1.39 -25.11
CA ARG A 514 -5.66 1.56 -25.89
C ARG A 514 -5.14 0.21 -26.40
N LYS A 515 -5.17 -0.82 -25.58
CA LYS A 515 -4.76 -2.18 -25.91
C LYS A 515 -5.66 -2.80 -27.00
N ALA A 516 -6.97 -2.65 -26.87
CA ALA A 516 -7.97 -3.14 -27.83
C ALA A 516 -7.87 -2.38 -29.16
N SER A 517 -7.71 -1.06 -29.15
CA SER A 517 -7.54 -0.25 -30.36
C SER A 517 -6.29 -0.65 -31.14
N ARG A 518 -5.20 -1.03 -30.46
CA ARG A 518 -3.98 -1.52 -31.09
C ARG A 518 -4.18 -2.88 -31.77
N SER A 519 -4.92 -3.79 -31.15
CA SER A 519 -5.21 -5.11 -31.74
C SER A 519 -6.09 -5.00 -32.99
N LEU A 520 -7.00 -4.03 -33.03
CA LEU A 520 -7.87 -3.77 -34.18
C LEU A 520 -7.13 -3.06 -35.33
N ASN A 521 -6.14 -2.20 -34.99
CA ASN A 521 -5.30 -1.49 -35.96
C ASN A 521 -4.04 -2.28 -36.36
N ALA A 522 -3.79 -3.44 -35.78
CA ALA A 522 -2.76 -4.38 -36.18
C ALA A 522 -3.12 -5.19 -37.45
N ALA A 523 -4.29 -4.94 -38.06
CA ALA A 523 -4.50 -5.28 -39.44
C ALA A 523 -3.49 -4.46 -40.27
N PRO A 524 -2.71 -5.07 -41.16
CA PRO A 524 -1.70 -4.37 -41.93
C PRO A 524 -2.38 -3.22 -42.66
N VAL A 525 -2.00 -1.97 -42.34
CA VAL A 525 -2.23 -0.86 -43.25
C VAL A 525 -1.45 -1.20 -44.50
N VAL A 526 -2.17 -1.65 -45.52
CA VAL A 526 -1.63 -1.89 -46.86
C VAL A 526 -1.33 -0.51 -47.46
N GLY A 527 -0.20 0.04 -47.09
CA GLY A 527 0.39 1.23 -47.67
C GLY A 527 1.90 1.06 -47.63
N ASN A 528 2.48 0.63 -48.77
CA ASN A 528 3.89 0.66 -49.12
C ASN A 528 4.93 0.56 -47.99
N VAL A 529 4.78 -0.39 -47.10
CA VAL A 529 5.92 -0.92 -46.34
C VAL A 529 6.62 -1.85 -47.34
N ASP A 530 7.86 -1.50 -47.71
CA ASP A 530 8.74 -2.43 -48.40
C ASP A 530 8.64 -3.79 -47.73
N ILE A 531 7.99 -4.72 -48.43
CA ILE A 531 7.82 -6.10 -47.98
C ILE A 531 9.22 -6.65 -47.82
N LEU A 532 9.74 -6.62 -46.59
CA LEU A 532 11.01 -7.25 -46.28
C LEU A 532 11.01 -8.62 -46.93
N ASN A 533 11.91 -8.80 -47.89
CA ASN A 533 12.09 -10.10 -48.55
C ASN A 533 12.14 -11.18 -47.45
N TRP A 534 11.38 -12.26 -47.58
CA TRP A 534 11.32 -13.34 -46.60
C TRP A 534 12.70 -13.77 -46.09
N LYS A 535 13.75 -13.66 -46.92
CA LYS A 535 15.15 -13.92 -46.53
C LYS A 535 15.66 -12.94 -45.48
N GLN A 536 15.30 -11.67 -45.60
CA GLN A 536 15.68 -10.65 -44.59
C GLN A 536 14.92 -10.89 -43.29
N ARG A 537 13.65 -11.29 -43.34
CA ARG A 537 12.89 -11.68 -42.13
C ARG A 537 13.53 -12.90 -41.46
N LEU A 538 13.92 -13.93 -42.24
CA LEU A 538 14.57 -15.11 -41.72
C LEU A 538 15.93 -14.76 -41.08
N SER A 539 16.75 -13.97 -41.80
CA SER A 539 18.03 -13.49 -41.27
C SER A 539 17.88 -12.77 -39.94
N ARG A 540 16.85 -11.95 -39.81
CA ARG A 540 16.56 -11.19 -38.61
C ARG A 540 16.14 -12.07 -37.41
N VAL A 541 15.31 -13.08 -37.65
CA VAL A 541 14.91 -14.05 -36.62
C VAL A 541 16.11 -14.90 -36.16
N MET A 542 17.03 -15.21 -37.06
CA MET A 542 18.23 -16.00 -36.76
C MET A 542 19.38 -15.17 -36.18
N HIS A 543 19.28 -13.84 -36.19
CA HIS A 543 20.33 -12.95 -35.73
C HIS A 543 20.27 -12.76 -34.21
N HIS A 544 21.39 -13.00 -33.53
CA HIS A 544 21.52 -12.90 -32.07
C HIS A 544 22.70 -11.96 -31.75
N PRO A 545 22.51 -10.62 -31.80
CA PRO A 545 23.59 -9.65 -31.65
C PRO A 545 24.15 -9.63 -30.24
N GLY A 546 25.46 -9.44 -30.13
CA GLY A 546 26.12 -9.19 -28.83
C GLY A 546 26.10 -7.72 -28.45
N SER A 547 26.63 -7.39 -27.25
CA SER A 547 26.66 -6.03 -26.73
C SER A 547 27.30 -5.02 -27.69
N HIS A 548 28.44 -5.36 -28.32
CA HIS A 548 29.14 -4.49 -29.27
C HIS A 548 28.34 -4.18 -30.56
N GLU A 549 27.59 -5.15 -31.03
CA GLU A 549 26.77 -5.00 -32.22
C GLU A 549 25.50 -4.21 -31.93
N THR A 550 24.92 -4.46 -30.76
CA THR A 550 23.78 -3.72 -30.24
C THR A 550 24.15 -2.25 -30.01
N LEU A 551 25.32 -1.97 -29.42
CA LEU A 551 25.82 -0.61 -29.23
C LEU A 551 25.99 0.12 -30.58
N ARG A 552 26.62 -0.53 -31.60
CA ARG A 552 26.72 0.07 -32.92
C ARG A 552 25.37 0.40 -33.55
N MET A 553 24.37 -0.42 -33.32
CA MET A 553 23.03 -0.15 -33.82
C MET A 553 22.36 1.02 -33.06
N LEU A 554 22.55 1.12 -31.75
CA LEU A 554 22.10 2.27 -30.98
C LEU A 554 22.74 3.56 -31.50
N ASP A 555 24.08 3.57 -31.70
CA ASP A 555 24.82 4.77 -32.09
C ASP A 555 24.56 5.18 -33.56
N ASN A 556 24.50 4.23 -34.50
CA ASN A 556 24.47 4.55 -35.92
C ASN A 556 23.07 4.55 -36.54
N VAL A 557 22.08 3.94 -35.87
CA VAL A 557 20.72 3.81 -36.41
C VAL A 557 19.68 4.45 -35.47
N CYS A 558 19.61 4.00 -34.22
CA CYS A 558 18.52 4.39 -33.33
C CYS A 558 18.66 5.83 -32.86
N SER A 559 19.82 6.23 -32.33
CA SER A 559 20.05 7.59 -31.83
C SER A 559 19.89 8.65 -32.94
N PRO A 560 20.47 8.46 -34.17
CA PRO A 560 20.23 9.40 -35.27
C PRO A 560 18.78 9.43 -35.77
N ALA A 561 18.02 8.33 -35.64
CA ALA A 561 16.61 8.31 -36.03
C ALA A 561 15.77 9.12 -35.02
N VAL A 562 15.95 8.87 -33.72
CA VAL A 562 15.27 9.59 -32.63
C VAL A 562 15.56 11.09 -32.72
N GLN A 563 16.85 11.47 -32.91
CA GLN A 563 17.25 12.86 -33.02
C GLN A 563 16.63 13.54 -34.25
N THR A 564 16.56 12.85 -35.39
CA THR A 564 15.94 13.39 -36.62
C THR A 564 14.46 13.70 -36.42
N VAL A 565 13.72 12.83 -35.72
CA VAL A 565 12.30 13.07 -35.40
C VAL A 565 12.16 14.20 -34.40
N ALA A 566 12.99 14.25 -33.37
CA ALA A 566 12.98 15.32 -32.37
C ALA A 566 13.24 16.69 -33.01
N ASP A 567 14.29 16.81 -33.85
CA ASP A 567 14.66 18.05 -34.53
C ASP A 567 13.53 18.57 -35.44
N GLU A 568 12.83 17.67 -36.15
CA GLU A 568 11.72 18.05 -37.02
C GLU A 568 10.48 18.49 -36.22
N LEU A 569 10.20 17.86 -35.10
CA LEU A 569 9.12 18.24 -34.19
C LEU A 569 9.39 19.60 -33.51
N ILE A 570 10.63 19.83 -33.09
CA ILE A 570 11.06 21.15 -32.52
C ILE A 570 10.91 22.25 -33.56
N LYS A 571 11.30 22.03 -34.83
CA LYS A 571 11.07 22.98 -35.90
C LYS A 571 9.59 23.34 -36.10
N ARG A 572 8.70 22.42 -35.78
CA ARG A 572 7.23 22.62 -35.84
C ARG A 572 6.65 23.21 -34.57
N GLY A 573 7.49 23.65 -33.63
CA GLY A 573 7.07 24.29 -32.39
C GLY A 573 6.65 23.36 -31.26
N MET A 574 6.91 22.05 -31.39
CA MET A 574 6.64 21.09 -30.32
C MET A 574 7.76 21.14 -29.25
N ASN A 575 7.38 20.97 -28.02
CA ASN A 575 8.34 20.79 -26.92
C ASN A 575 8.75 19.32 -26.84
N VAL A 576 10.03 19.03 -27.11
CA VAL A 576 10.55 17.67 -27.23
C VAL A 576 11.86 17.53 -26.47
N GLU A 577 12.01 16.44 -25.75
CA GLU A 577 13.22 16.10 -24.99
C GLU A 577 13.73 14.69 -25.42
N VAL A 578 15.04 14.59 -25.62
CA VAL A 578 15.71 13.31 -25.91
C VAL A 578 16.72 13.05 -24.82
N ASN A 579 16.56 11.93 -24.11
CA ASN A 579 17.43 11.51 -23.00
C ASN A 579 18.10 10.16 -23.32
N GLN A 580 19.29 9.97 -22.73
CA GLN A 580 20.01 8.71 -22.72
C GLN A 580 20.31 8.32 -21.28
N GLY A 581 20.11 7.04 -20.94
CA GLY A 581 20.42 6.52 -19.61
C GLY A 581 21.15 5.18 -19.69
N GLU A 582 21.90 4.84 -18.65
CA GLU A 582 22.62 3.57 -18.58
C GLU A 582 21.65 2.37 -18.53
N SER A 583 22.05 1.27 -19.19
CA SER A 583 21.32 0.00 -19.14
C SER A 583 21.59 -0.74 -17.83
N GLU A 584 20.58 -1.42 -17.30
CA GLU A 584 20.67 -2.29 -16.09
C GLU A 584 21.80 -3.36 -16.16
N TYR A 585 22.33 -3.65 -17.34
CA TYR A 585 23.25 -4.78 -17.56
C TYR A 585 24.73 -4.40 -17.55
N HIS A 586 25.10 -3.16 -17.24
CA HIS A 586 26.50 -2.66 -17.15
C HIS A 586 27.42 -2.98 -18.35
N ASP A 587 26.85 -3.39 -19.49
CA ASP A 587 27.61 -3.80 -20.69
C ASP A 587 27.93 -2.62 -21.62
N LYS A 588 28.05 -1.39 -21.11
CA LYS A 588 28.21 -0.14 -21.88
C LYS A 588 27.05 0.15 -22.87
N LEU A 589 25.91 -0.49 -22.66
CA LEU A 589 24.71 -0.24 -23.42
C LEU A 589 23.89 0.83 -22.72
N TYR A 590 23.19 1.64 -23.51
CA TYR A 590 22.29 2.68 -23.02
C TYR A 590 20.89 2.53 -23.60
N HIS A 591 19.90 3.11 -22.95
CA HIS A 591 18.57 3.27 -23.51
C HIS A 591 18.38 4.69 -24.03
N LEU A 592 17.44 4.85 -24.96
CA LEU A 592 17.06 6.13 -25.56
C LEU A 592 15.60 6.43 -25.20
N ASP A 593 15.35 7.67 -24.76
CA ASP A 593 14.02 8.16 -24.46
C ASP A 593 13.71 9.40 -25.30
N LEU A 594 12.59 9.38 -26.02
CA LEU A 594 12.01 10.52 -26.70
C LEU A 594 10.70 10.90 -26.00
N THR A 595 10.63 12.08 -25.42
CA THR A 595 9.42 12.62 -24.79
C THR A 595 8.94 13.84 -25.55
N ILE A 596 7.66 13.80 -25.97
CA ILE A 596 6.97 14.95 -26.59
C ILE A 596 5.96 15.46 -25.57
N PHE A 597 6.14 16.68 -25.12
CA PHE A 597 5.26 17.32 -24.16
C PHE A 597 4.04 17.90 -24.87
N ILE A 598 2.86 17.52 -24.42
CA ILE A 598 1.57 17.97 -24.95
C ILE A 598 0.85 18.73 -23.84
N GLU A 599 0.60 20.02 -24.06
CA GLU A 599 -0.13 20.86 -23.09
C GLU A 599 -1.49 20.25 -22.76
N ASP A 600 -1.85 20.21 -21.47
CA ASP A 600 -3.11 19.70 -20.91
C ASP A 600 -3.45 18.23 -21.17
N GLU A 601 -2.60 17.48 -21.89
CA GLU A 601 -2.81 16.08 -22.23
C GLU A 601 -1.63 15.19 -21.80
N HIS A 602 -1.76 13.88 -21.97
CA HIS A 602 -0.67 12.95 -21.72
C HIS A 602 0.47 13.11 -22.73
N ASN A 603 1.69 13.23 -22.23
CA ASN A 603 2.89 13.29 -23.05
C ASN A 603 3.04 11.99 -23.87
N PHE A 604 3.58 12.10 -25.06
CA PHE A 604 4.03 10.92 -25.81
C PHE A 604 5.46 10.56 -25.38
N VAL A 605 5.67 9.32 -24.96
CA VAL A 605 6.99 8.79 -24.57
C VAL A 605 7.30 7.57 -25.41
N TYR A 606 8.45 7.58 -26.10
CA TYR A 606 8.94 6.48 -26.88
C TYR A 606 10.35 6.13 -26.41
N GLN A 607 10.56 4.88 -26.05
CA GLN A 607 11.82 4.41 -25.48
C GLN A 607 12.36 3.23 -26.26
N ILE A 608 13.68 3.13 -26.37
CA ILE A 608 14.39 1.99 -26.96
C ILE A 608 15.30 1.41 -25.89
N TRP A 609 15.05 0.17 -25.50
CA TRP A 609 15.80 -0.52 -24.45
C TRP A 609 16.53 -1.73 -24.98
N PRO A 610 17.83 -1.90 -24.69
CA PRO A 610 18.54 -3.16 -24.90
C PRO A 610 18.10 -4.18 -23.85
N VAL A 611 17.37 -5.21 -24.27
CA VAL A 611 16.91 -6.30 -23.42
C VAL A 611 17.76 -7.54 -23.61
N ARG A 612 18.28 -8.11 -22.53
CA ARG A 612 19.20 -9.24 -22.54
C ARG A 612 18.48 -10.58 -22.50
N TYR A 613 18.85 -11.49 -23.41
CA TYR A 613 18.34 -12.86 -23.50
C TYR A 613 19.46 -13.88 -23.47
N ILE A 614 19.16 -15.09 -22.99
CA ILE A 614 20.08 -16.24 -23.10
C ILE A 614 20.07 -16.72 -24.53
N ALA A 615 21.28 -16.87 -25.14
CA ALA A 615 21.42 -17.33 -26.51
C ALA A 615 20.89 -18.76 -26.65
N PRO A 616 20.04 -19.03 -27.67
CA PRO A 616 19.55 -20.38 -27.94
C PRO A 616 20.71 -21.35 -28.25
N THR A 617 20.60 -22.60 -27.82
CA THR A 617 21.64 -23.63 -27.99
C THR A 617 21.96 -23.93 -29.43
N PHE A 618 21.06 -23.67 -30.39
CA PHE A 618 21.26 -23.82 -31.81
C PHE A 618 21.98 -22.64 -32.47
N SER A 619 22.11 -21.48 -31.75
CA SER A 619 22.87 -20.33 -32.23
C SER A 619 24.37 -20.55 -32.07
N GLU A 620 25.21 -19.90 -32.90
CA GLU A 620 26.66 -19.97 -32.75
C GLU A 620 27.17 -19.52 -31.36
N ARG A 621 26.48 -18.56 -30.74
CA ARG A 621 26.76 -18.11 -29.38
C ARG A 621 26.35 -19.13 -28.34
N GLY A 622 25.20 -19.79 -28.49
CA GLY A 622 24.73 -20.82 -27.56
C GLY A 622 25.61 -22.08 -27.57
N LYS A 623 26.26 -22.39 -28.67
CA LYS A 623 27.22 -23.51 -28.79
C LYS A 623 28.52 -23.29 -28.00
N ARG A 624 28.86 -22.04 -27.64
CA ARG A 624 30.05 -21.66 -26.84
C ARG A 624 29.80 -21.57 -25.34
N GLY A 625 28.66 -22.06 -24.83
CA GLY A 625 28.25 -22.02 -23.42
C GLY A 625 27.16 -20.99 -23.18
N LYS A 626 26.82 -20.73 -21.90
CA LYS A 626 25.82 -19.72 -21.51
C LYS A 626 26.26 -18.32 -21.92
N GLN A 627 25.96 -17.90 -23.15
CA GLN A 627 26.18 -16.55 -23.64
C GLN A 627 24.87 -15.82 -23.79
N TYR A 628 24.94 -14.48 -23.72
CA TYR A 628 23.80 -13.61 -23.87
C TYR A 628 23.78 -12.92 -25.22
N TYR A 629 22.58 -12.60 -25.71
CA TYR A 629 22.35 -11.72 -26.85
C TYR A 629 21.37 -10.63 -26.44
N TYR A 630 21.26 -9.58 -27.25
CA TYR A 630 20.43 -8.43 -26.93
C TYR A 630 19.39 -8.22 -28.04
N ARG A 631 18.21 -7.76 -27.65
CA ARG A 631 17.18 -7.21 -28.52
C ARG A 631 17.00 -5.73 -28.21
N LEU A 632 16.70 -4.91 -29.19
CA LEU A 632 16.34 -3.50 -29.03
C LEU A 632 14.83 -3.39 -29.03
N GLU A 633 14.24 -3.50 -27.86
CA GLU A 633 12.80 -3.46 -27.72
C GLU A 633 12.30 -2.03 -27.54
N THR A 634 11.14 -1.75 -28.14
CA THR A 634 10.50 -0.44 -28.02
C THR A 634 9.48 -0.43 -26.92
N PHE A 635 9.50 0.64 -26.12
CA PHE A 635 8.55 0.86 -25.06
C PHE A 635 7.86 2.22 -25.27
N LEU A 636 6.58 2.25 -25.01
CA LEU A 636 5.83 3.46 -24.83
C LEU A 636 5.59 3.67 -23.33
N TYR A 637 5.04 4.81 -22.96
CA TYR A 637 4.62 5.10 -21.60
C TYR A 637 3.87 3.94 -20.91
N GLU A 638 3.20 3.10 -21.69
CA GLU A 638 2.41 1.95 -21.25
C GLU A 638 3.17 0.61 -21.22
N GLY A 639 4.46 0.61 -21.50
CA GLY A 639 5.33 -0.56 -21.51
C GLY A 639 5.72 -1.08 -22.88
N SER A 640 6.28 -2.29 -22.94
CA SER A 640 6.78 -2.94 -24.17
C SER A 640 5.73 -3.00 -25.28
N GLN A 641 6.17 -2.73 -26.48
CA GLN A 641 5.36 -2.87 -27.70
C GLN A 641 5.53 -4.23 -28.37
N ASP A 642 6.31 -5.13 -27.77
CA ASP A 642 6.72 -6.43 -28.32
C ASP A 642 7.37 -6.29 -29.74
N ASN A 643 7.97 -5.11 -30.01
CA ASN A 643 8.65 -4.80 -31.26
C ASN A 643 10.16 -4.71 -31.03
N ASP A 644 10.90 -5.45 -31.82
CA ASP A 644 12.35 -5.49 -31.79
C ASP A 644 12.92 -4.76 -33.00
N LEU A 645 13.74 -3.76 -32.78
CA LEU A 645 14.34 -2.93 -33.80
C LEU A 645 15.63 -3.52 -34.41
N VAL A 646 16.13 -4.66 -33.91
CA VAL A 646 17.34 -5.28 -34.44
C VAL A 646 17.18 -5.52 -35.93
N GLY A 647 18.12 -4.98 -36.75
CA GLY A 647 18.11 -5.05 -38.20
C GLY A 647 17.22 -4.04 -38.92
N TYR A 648 16.67 -3.03 -38.21
CA TYR A 648 15.97 -1.90 -38.81
C TYR A 648 16.99 -0.91 -39.43
N THR A 649 16.57 -0.24 -40.51
CA THR A 649 17.25 0.96 -41.01
C THR A 649 16.81 2.19 -40.23
N LYS A 650 17.57 3.30 -40.37
CA LYS A 650 17.20 4.59 -39.75
C LYS A 650 15.76 5.02 -40.10
N GLU A 651 15.39 4.89 -41.38
CA GLU A 651 14.06 5.26 -41.88
C GLU A 651 12.95 4.37 -41.31
N GLN A 652 13.24 3.08 -41.10
CA GLN A 652 12.29 2.16 -40.48
C GLN A 652 12.07 2.47 -39.01
N VAL A 653 13.11 2.91 -38.28
CA VAL A 653 12.97 3.38 -36.90
C VAL A 653 12.17 4.70 -36.84
N ILE A 654 12.41 5.63 -37.75
CA ILE A 654 11.62 6.89 -37.88
C ILE A 654 10.14 6.54 -38.10
N ASN A 655 9.84 5.65 -39.05
CA ASN A 655 8.47 5.24 -39.34
C ASN A 655 7.81 4.56 -38.11
N ASP A 656 8.55 3.74 -37.39
CA ASP A 656 8.04 3.10 -36.15
C ASP A 656 7.68 4.15 -35.07
N ILE A 657 8.48 5.22 -34.92
CA ILE A 657 8.19 6.33 -34.01
C ILE A 657 6.93 7.08 -34.49
N LEU A 658 6.84 7.40 -35.76
CA LEU A 658 5.72 8.16 -36.32
C LEU A 658 4.41 7.37 -36.24
N ASP A 659 4.41 6.09 -36.59
CA ASP A 659 3.23 5.22 -36.46
C ASP A 659 2.68 5.22 -35.03
N LYS A 660 3.57 5.21 -34.04
CA LYS A 660 3.18 5.20 -32.63
C LYS A 660 2.72 6.57 -32.17
N TYR A 661 3.35 7.65 -32.67
CA TYR A 661 2.94 9.01 -32.39
C TYR A 661 1.56 9.33 -33.01
N GLU A 662 1.32 8.96 -34.26
CA GLU A 662 0.01 9.10 -34.91
C GLU A 662 -1.11 8.37 -34.15
N ARG A 663 -0.84 7.16 -33.69
CA ARG A 663 -1.78 6.41 -32.84
C ARG A 663 -2.06 7.13 -31.52
N HIS A 664 -1.03 7.70 -30.91
CA HIS A 664 -1.19 8.50 -29.69
C HIS A 664 -2.07 9.74 -29.94
N MET A 665 -1.81 10.46 -31.01
CA MET A 665 -2.61 11.64 -31.39
C MET A 665 -4.07 11.27 -31.71
N THR A 666 -4.27 10.18 -32.45
CA THR A 666 -5.64 9.65 -32.73
C THR A 666 -6.36 9.32 -31.43
N PHE A 667 -5.67 8.73 -30.47
CA PHE A 667 -6.25 8.41 -29.16
C PHE A 667 -6.65 9.69 -28.38
N LEU A 668 -5.82 10.70 -28.36
CA LEU A 668 -6.15 11.99 -27.71
C LEU A 668 -7.39 12.62 -28.36
N HIS A 669 -7.56 12.51 -29.69
CA HIS A 669 -8.75 12.96 -30.40
C HIS A 669 -10.01 12.16 -30.04
N ILE A 670 -9.92 10.83 -29.94
CA ILE A 670 -11.04 9.97 -29.53
C ILE A 670 -11.50 10.29 -28.10
N ASN A 671 -10.57 10.64 -27.21
CA ASN A 671 -10.90 11.02 -25.83
C ASN A 671 -11.67 12.36 -25.76
N ARG A 672 -11.46 13.26 -26.71
CA ARG A 672 -12.20 14.54 -26.82
C ARG A 672 -13.60 14.35 -27.42
N ILE A 673 -13.82 13.29 -28.20
CA ILE A 673 -15.09 13.03 -28.91
C ILE A 673 -15.66 11.67 -28.41
N SER A 674 -16.14 11.64 -27.17
CA SER A 674 -17.08 10.57 -26.79
C SER A 674 -18.40 10.79 -27.51
N PRO A 675 -18.97 9.79 -28.21
CA PRO A 675 -20.25 9.95 -28.93
C PRO A 675 -21.43 10.43 -28.06
N GLY A 676 -21.33 10.33 -26.74
CA GLY A 676 -22.32 10.84 -25.79
C GLY A 676 -22.07 12.24 -25.24
N ASN A 677 -20.95 12.88 -25.55
CA ASN A 677 -20.54 14.20 -25.03
C ASN A 677 -20.64 15.35 -26.06
N ARG A 678 -21.31 15.10 -27.19
CA ARG A 678 -21.64 16.23 -28.08
C ARG A 678 -22.79 17.00 -27.47
N PRO A 679 -22.64 18.32 -27.17
CA PRO A 679 -23.81 19.16 -26.92
C PRO A 679 -24.75 19.04 -28.12
N LEU A 680 -26.03 18.78 -27.86
CA LEU A 680 -27.07 18.64 -28.89
C LEU A 680 -27.26 19.94 -29.69
N TYR A 681 -26.68 21.05 -29.22
CA TYR A 681 -26.67 22.33 -29.92
C TYR A 681 -25.27 22.92 -29.85
N PRO A 682 -24.70 23.44 -30.96
CA PRO A 682 -23.51 24.26 -30.89
C PRO A 682 -23.85 25.52 -30.08
N ASP A 683 -22.98 25.84 -29.10
CA ASP A 683 -23.07 27.12 -28.40
C ASP A 683 -23.15 28.24 -29.46
N SER A 684 -24.29 28.92 -29.53
CA SER A 684 -24.43 30.15 -30.27
C SER A 684 -23.50 31.14 -29.60
N GLN A 685 -22.37 31.43 -30.25
CA GLN A 685 -21.54 32.57 -29.92
C GLN A 685 -22.37 33.82 -30.21
N ASP A 686 -22.77 34.53 -29.17
CA ASP A 686 -23.01 35.95 -29.15
C ASP A 686 -21.97 36.63 -28.27
#